data_f6989ae8003aa8dc1deeb9b876e54375
#
_entry.id   f6989ae8003aa8dc1deeb9b876e54375
#
_cell.length_a   1.000
_cell.length_b   1.000
_cell.length_c   1.000
_cell.angle_alpha   90.00
_cell.angle_beta   90.00
_cell.angle_gamma   90.00
#
_symmetry.space_group_name_H-M   'P 1'
#
loop_
_entity.id
_entity.type
_entity.pdbx_description
1 polymer ?
#
loop_
_entity_poly.entity_id
_entity_poly.type
_entity_poly.pdbx_seq_one_letter_code
_entity_poly.pdbx_strand_id
1 'polypeptide(L)'
;MFRALFALFLTLAVAGSAAAQGQAINGTIEGTVTDESGGVLPGVTVTVTNTDTGDTRVAVTNESGIYRAMLLPLGGYRVSAELAGFKKYEQVGITLGAGQVAVINVKLGVGAVSEVVSVTADTPVVDLGKIEQGRTLNEREIKSLPLTSRNPYNFALLQPGVVGFETQEFGVPRLTANGALLRVNYQIDGNDNTQKDRAGLRQMPMSEVMIREVKVVTTGYAPEFGQTMGMVYNAITPSGTNAVHGQASYRLQRKPFAAFPFFTANRATKPPTDVNVFTIDAGGPIVRDRTHYFAGFENSRRDFSGGRVITISQPNAAALGLNEPAYMPSAGDTKFAIGKVDHQLSQAHRLSVRYIFFDNFISNNLGNPGITSVQRASDFTDRQHSTAGQVVSTFGNNILNEMRVQYATRSQGRVPGSQAGTGPAINVAGAASFGGPIAGAADAGFGFTENIFQVLDNVTYISGDHAFKVGFSGQFVKDTRTQTQFQLYTFPNVASFLAARSGANPFGYSNFQQFFGEPSYEYNTNMWAFFVQDDWRLSSDFKLLYGLRHDIYAPPDGVQNALVESSRGFERDANNWQPRAGFVWTLGQDRRTVLRGNTGLMYDQPLNAIYEQAIVNDGSTRRGAVTLQPAQAGAPAFPNVLAGGTAAASNTAWTVDPDFQIARMWQSNVQLERGIGELYSAALGLSYTRGYDLPVVTNTNLINPIGTLPDGRAIWSTAINANTRRDPRFNAIFATQSIAESDYKALTLQFTRRFHRGIQWDLAYTLGKSEDNAPITSTLSVQGDTGGRSDQADLEVDRGPHILDQRHTFIGSIVAQPQLDLSGVGGAILNNNQFGIALQFASGIPVNVRANRDLNNDGIVNSDRPNGVARNSLNLPARYNVDLRYSRLFPIARTFKAEVIAELKNVFNTVQWNGVNSVVTVDALGNPAAPIPSEGDMFPATGGYEQRQFQLGFRVTF
;
A
#
# COMPACT_ATOMS: atom_id res chain seq x y z
N MET A 1 22.45 -24.79 2.26
CA MET A 1 21.72 -23.65 2.82
C MET A 1 20.39 -24.07 3.46
N PHE A 2 19.45 -24.74 2.80
CA PHE A 2 18.16 -25.19 3.37
C PHE A 2 18.32 -26.11 4.61
N ARG A 3 19.25 -27.07 4.61
CA ARG A 3 19.50 -27.96 5.77
C ARG A 3 20.10 -27.22 6.98
N ALA A 4 20.91 -26.19 6.74
CA ALA A 4 21.47 -25.35 7.80
C ALA A 4 20.43 -24.41 8.40
N LEU A 5 19.53 -23.87 7.58
CA LEU A 5 18.41 -23.04 8.03
C LEU A 5 17.35 -23.87 8.80
N PHE A 6 17.09 -25.11 8.39
CA PHE A 6 16.21 -26.02 9.10
C PHE A 6 16.80 -26.49 10.43
N ALA A 7 18.10 -26.74 10.48
CA ALA A 7 18.82 -27.08 11.72
C ALA A 7 18.91 -25.87 12.66
N LEU A 8 19.11 -24.65 12.14
CA LEU A 8 19.07 -23.40 12.91
C LEU A 8 17.67 -23.13 13.45
N PHE A 9 16.65 -23.41 12.65
CA PHE A 9 15.23 -23.32 13.06
C PHE A 9 14.93 -24.29 14.20
N LEU A 10 15.42 -25.52 14.13
CA LEU A 10 15.24 -26.53 15.18
C LEU A 10 16.02 -26.18 16.46
N THR A 11 17.25 -25.66 16.35
CA THR A 11 18.07 -25.26 17.52
C THR A 11 17.55 -23.99 18.19
N LEU A 12 17.04 -23.00 17.44
CA LEU A 12 16.39 -21.82 17.99
C LEU A 12 15.06 -22.13 18.69
N ALA A 13 14.33 -23.13 18.19
CA ALA A 13 13.09 -23.60 18.84
C ALA A 13 13.32 -24.30 20.19
N VAL A 14 14.53 -24.75 20.47
CA VAL A 14 14.90 -25.48 21.70
C VAL A 14 15.63 -24.60 22.73
N ALA A 15 16.20 -23.45 22.32
CA ALA A 15 17.16 -22.68 23.14
C ALA A 15 16.59 -21.44 23.84
N GLY A 16 15.29 -21.09 23.72
CA GLY A 16 14.79 -19.82 24.20
C GLY A 16 13.51 -19.89 25.02
N SER A 17 13.59 -20.06 26.31
CA SER A 17 12.52 -19.70 27.24
C SER A 17 12.56 -18.20 27.57
N ALA A 18 11.98 -17.36 26.69
CA ALA A 18 11.46 -16.00 26.95
C ALA A 18 10.86 -15.49 25.65
N ALA A 19 9.78 -15.30 25.62
CA ALA A 19 8.44 -14.86 25.84
C ALA A 19 7.95 -13.72 24.95
N ALA A 20 6.81 -13.67 24.23
CA ALA A 20 5.86 -12.62 23.90
C ALA A 20 5.08 -12.57 22.61
N GLN A 21 4.16 -11.65 22.44
CA GLN A 21 2.93 -11.80 21.67
C GLN A 21 2.69 -10.77 20.57
N GLY A 22 2.06 -11.18 19.43
CA GLY A 22 1.51 -10.31 18.39
C GLY A 22 -0.01 -10.33 18.27
N GLN A 23 -0.65 -9.13 18.19
CA GLN A 23 -2.11 -9.00 18.01
C GLN A 23 -2.53 -8.74 16.55
N ALA A 24 -1.60 -8.78 15.61
CA ALA A 24 -1.89 -8.40 14.21
C ALA A 24 -2.92 -9.30 13.52
N ILE A 25 -2.95 -10.60 13.87
CA ILE A 25 -3.77 -11.62 13.18
C ILE A 25 -4.60 -12.47 14.14
N ASN A 26 -4.44 -12.30 15.44
CA ASN A 26 -5.17 -13.03 16.47
C ASN A 26 -6.13 -12.08 17.17
N GLY A 27 -7.14 -12.63 17.83
CA GLY A 27 -8.02 -11.88 18.71
C GLY A 27 -7.80 -12.22 20.17
N THR A 28 -8.50 -11.48 21.04
CA THR A 28 -8.50 -11.69 22.50
C THR A 28 -9.94 -11.78 22.98
N ILE A 29 -10.21 -12.71 23.88
CA ILE A 29 -11.44 -12.74 24.69
C ILE A 29 -11.04 -12.51 26.13
N GLU A 30 -11.54 -11.44 26.74
CA GLU A 30 -11.30 -11.08 28.12
C GLU A 30 -12.59 -10.68 28.84
N GLY A 31 -12.58 -10.63 30.15
CA GLY A 31 -13.76 -10.19 30.89
C GLY A 31 -13.59 -10.32 32.40
N THR A 32 -14.63 -9.93 33.13
CA THR A 32 -14.70 -10.06 34.58
C THR A 32 -15.77 -11.06 34.94
N VAL A 33 -15.49 -11.96 35.88
CA VAL A 33 -16.46 -12.89 36.44
C VAL A 33 -16.93 -12.38 37.82
N THR A 34 -18.26 -12.25 37.99
CA THR A 34 -18.90 -11.80 39.21
C THR A 34 -19.98 -12.78 39.65
N ASP A 35 -20.37 -12.72 40.92
CA ASP A 35 -21.60 -13.32 41.42
C ASP A 35 -22.84 -12.48 41.11
N GLU A 36 -24.02 -12.94 41.54
CA GLU A 36 -25.29 -12.22 41.33
C GLU A 36 -25.34 -10.88 42.05
N SER A 37 -24.58 -10.72 43.15
CA SER A 37 -24.50 -9.48 43.95
C SER A 37 -23.53 -8.45 43.33
N GLY A 38 -22.72 -8.84 42.35
CA GLY A 38 -21.69 -8.05 41.73
C GLY A 38 -20.29 -8.20 42.37
N GLY A 39 -20.14 -9.12 43.35
CA GLY A 39 -18.83 -9.46 43.91
C GLY A 39 -17.96 -10.20 42.90
N VAL A 40 -16.68 -9.80 42.78
CA VAL A 40 -15.72 -10.45 41.87
C VAL A 40 -15.39 -11.86 42.35
N LEU A 41 -15.24 -12.78 41.42
CA LEU A 41 -14.97 -14.20 41.71
C LEU A 41 -13.56 -14.59 41.21
N PRO A 42 -12.55 -14.66 42.08
CA PRO A 42 -11.24 -15.22 41.73
C PRO A 42 -11.27 -16.75 41.65
N GLY A 43 -10.33 -17.33 40.89
CA GLY A 43 -10.18 -18.78 40.75
C GLY A 43 -11.20 -19.48 39.85
N VAL A 44 -12.05 -18.74 39.13
CA VAL A 44 -12.99 -19.32 38.16
C VAL A 44 -12.23 -19.86 36.96
N THR A 45 -12.50 -21.09 36.57
CA THR A 45 -11.96 -21.68 35.34
C THR A 45 -12.82 -21.24 34.16
N VAL A 46 -12.23 -20.46 33.22
CA VAL A 46 -12.90 -20.03 32.01
C VAL A 46 -12.28 -20.77 30.82
N THR A 47 -13.11 -21.52 30.10
CA THR A 47 -12.71 -22.25 28.89
C THR A 47 -13.28 -21.58 27.66
N VAL A 48 -12.37 -21.19 26.73
CA VAL A 48 -12.70 -20.57 25.46
C VAL A 48 -12.46 -21.59 24.35
N THR A 49 -13.50 -21.95 23.61
CA THR A 49 -13.45 -22.99 22.56
C THR A 49 -13.78 -22.40 21.21
N ASN A 50 -12.89 -22.59 20.24
CA ASN A 50 -13.17 -22.27 18.84
C ASN A 50 -14.13 -23.31 18.25
N THR A 51 -15.29 -22.87 17.77
CA THR A 51 -16.34 -23.78 17.25
C THR A 51 -16.03 -24.34 15.87
N ASP A 52 -15.12 -23.70 15.12
CA ASP A 52 -14.80 -24.10 13.76
C ASP A 52 -13.69 -25.17 13.71
N THR A 53 -12.77 -25.15 14.69
CA THR A 53 -11.59 -26.03 14.72
C THR A 53 -11.51 -26.94 15.94
N GLY A 54 -12.33 -26.72 17.00
CA GLY A 54 -12.27 -27.43 18.27
C GLY A 54 -11.14 -26.97 19.19
N ASP A 55 -10.31 -26.02 18.80
CA ASP A 55 -9.21 -25.50 19.63
C ASP A 55 -9.72 -24.87 20.92
N THR A 56 -9.06 -25.16 22.03
CA THR A 56 -9.48 -24.72 23.39
C THR A 56 -8.37 -23.97 24.11
N ARG A 57 -8.75 -22.88 24.79
CA ARG A 57 -7.89 -22.12 25.68
C ARG A 57 -8.51 -22.01 27.05
N VAL A 58 -7.75 -22.35 28.10
CA VAL A 58 -8.18 -22.21 29.48
C VAL A 58 -7.52 -20.99 30.11
N ALA A 59 -8.30 -20.16 30.79
CA ALA A 59 -7.85 -19.05 31.62
C ALA A 59 -8.48 -19.17 33.02
N VAL A 60 -7.77 -18.65 34.04
CA VAL A 60 -8.27 -18.62 35.42
C VAL A 60 -8.39 -17.17 35.84
N THR A 61 -9.49 -16.80 36.52
CA THR A 61 -9.67 -15.41 36.99
C THR A 61 -8.67 -15.07 38.10
N ASN A 62 -8.11 -13.85 38.04
CA ASN A 62 -7.22 -13.30 39.06
C ASN A 62 -7.99 -12.77 40.28
N GLU A 63 -7.31 -12.12 41.24
CA GLU A 63 -7.90 -11.56 42.47
C GLU A 63 -8.98 -10.50 42.17
N SER A 64 -8.89 -9.79 41.04
CA SER A 64 -9.88 -8.83 40.56
C SER A 64 -11.04 -9.50 39.78
N GLY A 65 -11.09 -10.83 39.69
CA GLY A 65 -12.07 -11.58 38.91
C GLY A 65 -11.87 -11.50 37.41
N ILE A 66 -10.74 -11.00 36.95
CA ILE A 66 -10.43 -10.78 35.51
C ILE A 66 -9.83 -12.05 34.92
N TYR A 67 -10.27 -12.43 33.71
CA TYR A 67 -9.65 -13.47 32.89
C TYR A 67 -9.25 -12.89 31.52
N ARG A 68 -8.19 -13.44 30.90
CA ARG A 68 -7.72 -13.09 29.56
C ARG A 68 -7.33 -14.33 28.77
N ALA A 69 -7.98 -14.56 27.64
CA ALA A 69 -7.62 -15.56 26.64
C ALA A 69 -7.15 -14.84 25.39
N MET A 70 -5.85 -14.77 25.20
CA MET A 70 -5.20 -14.00 24.14
C MET A 70 -4.64 -14.94 23.07
N LEU A 71 -4.23 -14.39 21.89
CA LEU A 71 -3.71 -15.13 20.72
C LEU A 71 -4.67 -16.17 20.15
N LEU A 72 -5.94 -15.88 20.20
CA LEU A 72 -6.98 -16.75 19.70
C LEU A 72 -7.06 -16.64 18.17
N PRO A 73 -7.13 -17.77 17.42
CA PRO A 73 -7.46 -17.74 15.99
C PRO A 73 -8.76 -17.03 15.71
N LEU A 74 -8.92 -16.54 14.48
CA LEU A 74 -10.19 -15.94 14.05
C LEU A 74 -11.27 -17.00 13.88
N GLY A 75 -12.53 -16.69 14.18
CA GLY A 75 -13.65 -17.61 13.99
C GLY A 75 -14.75 -17.48 15.03
N GLY A 76 -15.61 -18.47 15.07
CA GLY A 76 -16.67 -18.61 16.05
C GLY A 76 -16.16 -19.14 17.38
N TYR A 77 -16.71 -18.64 18.49
CA TYR A 77 -16.29 -19.06 19.85
C TYR A 77 -17.45 -19.32 20.77
N ARG A 78 -17.17 -20.23 21.73
CA ARG A 78 -17.96 -20.49 22.90
C ARG A 78 -17.11 -20.27 24.16
N VAL A 79 -17.63 -19.54 25.11
CA VAL A 79 -17.02 -19.29 26.43
C VAL A 79 -17.83 -20.01 27.48
N SER A 80 -17.17 -20.85 28.30
CA SER A 80 -17.79 -21.49 29.50
C SER A 80 -17.00 -21.12 30.76
N ALA A 81 -17.69 -20.90 31.88
CA ALA A 81 -17.09 -20.56 33.15
C ALA A 81 -17.63 -21.48 34.25
N GLU A 82 -16.72 -22.02 35.08
CA GLU A 82 -17.02 -23.01 36.11
C GLU A 82 -16.30 -22.66 37.41
N LEU A 83 -17.06 -22.73 38.55
CA LEU A 83 -16.54 -22.63 39.90
C LEU A 83 -17.36 -23.53 40.82
N ALA A 84 -16.70 -24.22 41.74
CA ALA A 84 -17.39 -25.09 42.67
C ALA A 84 -18.41 -24.29 43.52
N GLY A 85 -19.65 -24.77 43.61
CA GLY A 85 -20.76 -24.07 44.30
C GLY A 85 -21.56 -23.09 43.45
N PHE A 86 -21.18 -22.90 42.16
CA PHE A 86 -21.89 -22.05 41.21
C PHE A 86 -22.39 -22.87 40.02
N LYS A 87 -23.46 -22.39 39.37
CA LYS A 87 -23.97 -22.92 38.10
C LYS A 87 -22.98 -22.68 36.99
N LYS A 88 -22.83 -23.66 36.09
CA LYS A 88 -22.02 -23.49 34.89
C LYS A 88 -22.63 -22.43 33.98
N TYR A 89 -21.80 -21.46 33.55
CA TYR A 89 -22.17 -20.48 32.54
C TYR A 89 -21.65 -20.92 31.17
N GLU A 90 -22.44 -20.70 30.10
CA GLU A 90 -22.02 -20.92 28.72
C GLU A 90 -22.59 -19.82 27.82
N GLN A 91 -21.73 -19.17 27.07
CA GLN A 91 -22.10 -18.18 26.03
C GLN A 91 -21.63 -18.67 24.67
N VAL A 92 -22.53 -18.68 23.68
CA VAL A 92 -22.30 -19.10 22.30
C VAL A 92 -22.52 -17.93 21.32
N GLY A 93 -22.08 -18.09 20.08
CA GLY A 93 -22.30 -17.10 19.03
C GLY A 93 -21.31 -15.93 19.05
N ILE A 94 -20.22 -16.03 19.79
CA ILE A 94 -19.15 -15.02 19.82
C ILE A 94 -18.33 -15.16 18.53
N THR A 95 -18.22 -14.09 17.74
CA THR A 95 -17.34 -14.03 16.56
C THR A 95 -16.14 -13.17 16.88
N LEU A 96 -14.92 -13.66 16.57
CA LEU A 96 -13.66 -12.98 16.84
C LEU A 96 -12.94 -12.67 15.53
N GLY A 97 -12.76 -11.39 15.26
CA GLY A 97 -12.02 -10.86 14.10
C GLY A 97 -10.59 -10.46 14.44
N ALA A 98 -9.82 -10.08 13.42
CA ALA A 98 -8.40 -9.72 13.54
C ALA A 98 -8.17 -8.51 14.46
N GLY A 99 -7.36 -8.72 15.50
CA GLY A 99 -7.03 -7.70 16.50
C GLY A 99 -8.23 -7.25 17.35
N GLN A 100 -9.33 -7.96 17.31
CA GLN A 100 -10.50 -7.65 18.14
C GLN A 100 -10.27 -8.08 19.58
N VAL A 101 -10.72 -7.23 20.52
CA VAL A 101 -10.80 -7.55 21.95
C VAL A 101 -12.26 -7.70 22.35
N ALA A 102 -12.75 -8.95 22.41
CA ALA A 102 -14.12 -9.23 22.82
C ALA A 102 -14.19 -9.26 24.35
N VAL A 103 -14.89 -8.28 24.96
CA VAL A 103 -15.08 -8.21 26.40
C VAL A 103 -16.35 -8.96 26.76
N ILE A 104 -16.20 -10.14 27.38
CA ILE A 104 -17.29 -11.03 27.79
C ILE A 104 -17.31 -11.12 29.33
N ASN A 105 -18.19 -10.33 29.95
CA ASN A 105 -18.39 -10.37 31.39
C ASN A 105 -19.36 -11.50 31.76
N VAL A 106 -18.96 -12.31 32.70
CA VAL A 106 -19.71 -13.51 33.16
C VAL A 106 -20.33 -13.26 34.53
N LYS A 107 -21.58 -13.61 34.70
CA LYS A 107 -22.27 -13.57 35.98
C LYS A 107 -22.67 -15.00 36.40
N LEU A 108 -22.10 -15.48 37.52
CA LEU A 108 -22.36 -16.82 38.01
C LEU A 108 -23.41 -16.80 39.12
N GLY A 109 -24.45 -17.62 38.96
CA GLY A 109 -25.46 -17.88 40.01
C GLY A 109 -25.05 -19.01 40.93
N VAL A 110 -25.39 -18.93 42.20
CA VAL A 110 -25.18 -20.02 43.15
C VAL A 110 -26.03 -21.24 42.78
N GLY A 111 -25.46 -22.46 42.78
CA GLY A 111 -26.15 -23.68 42.43
C GLY A 111 -25.20 -24.82 42.09
N ALA A 112 -25.74 -25.93 41.65
CA ALA A 112 -24.93 -27.09 41.25
C ALA A 112 -24.28 -26.86 39.88
N VAL A 113 -23.02 -27.29 39.70
CA VAL A 113 -22.27 -27.19 38.41
C VAL A 113 -23.00 -27.95 37.28
N SER A 114 -23.87 -28.91 37.59
CA SER A 114 -24.70 -29.59 36.58
C SER A 114 -25.81 -28.74 35.97
N GLU A 115 -26.13 -27.58 36.56
CA GLU A 115 -27.08 -26.63 36.01
C GLU A 115 -26.38 -25.66 35.09
N VAL A 116 -26.78 -25.58 33.82
CA VAL A 116 -26.16 -24.73 32.79
C VAL A 116 -27.06 -23.53 32.50
N VAL A 117 -26.49 -22.32 32.61
CA VAL A 117 -27.11 -21.09 32.12
C VAL A 117 -26.52 -20.78 30.75
N SER A 118 -27.28 -20.99 29.66
CA SER A 118 -26.87 -20.71 28.30
C SER A 118 -27.34 -19.32 27.86
N VAL A 119 -26.43 -18.50 27.38
CA VAL A 119 -26.70 -17.16 26.88
C VAL A 119 -26.30 -17.10 25.40
N THR A 120 -27.23 -16.63 24.57
CA THR A 120 -26.91 -16.28 23.18
C THR A 120 -26.90 -14.75 23.10
N ALA A 121 -25.71 -14.17 22.97
CA ALA A 121 -25.56 -12.74 22.87
C ALA A 121 -24.64 -12.40 21.71
N ASP A 122 -25.04 -11.43 20.91
CA ASP A 122 -24.18 -10.85 19.88
C ASP A 122 -23.05 -10.04 20.52
N THR A 123 -21.91 -9.98 19.85
CA THR A 123 -20.78 -9.12 20.23
C THR A 123 -21.25 -7.65 20.26
N PRO A 124 -20.91 -6.84 21.27
CA PRO A 124 -21.29 -5.43 21.33
C PRO A 124 -20.89 -4.65 20.07
N VAL A 125 -21.68 -3.64 19.68
CA VAL A 125 -21.38 -2.79 18.50
C VAL A 125 -20.18 -1.87 18.73
N VAL A 126 -19.90 -1.52 19.99
CA VAL A 126 -18.74 -0.73 20.42
C VAL A 126 -17.70 -1.67 21.01
N ASP A 127 -16.46 -1.58 20.51
CA ASP A 127 -15.35 -2.35 21.06
C ASP A 127 -14.81 -1.65 22.32
N LEU A 128 -15.01 -2.24 23.47
CA LEU A 128 -14.65 -1.67 24.78
C LEU A 128 -13.16 -1.88 25.14
N GLY A 129 -12.45 -2.73 24.43
CA GLY A 129 -11.06 -3.09 24.71
C GLY A 129 -10.03 -2.46 23.77
N LYS A 130 -10.47 -1.88 22.64
CA LYS A 130 -9.61 -1.43 21.56
C LYS A 130 -9.19 0.02 21.76
N ILE A 131 -7.87 0.30 21.75
CA ILE A 131 -7.29 1.67 21.84
C ILE A 131 -7.03 2.24 20.45
N GLU A 132 -6.56 1.41 19.52
CA GLU A 132 -6.28 1.80 18.15
C GLU A 132 -7.52 2.26 17.39
N GLN A 133 -7.35 3.20 16.45
CA GLN A 133 -8.40 3.59 15.50
C GLN A 133 -8.14 2.91 14.16
N GLY A 134 -9.16 2.23 13.68
CA GLY A 134 -9.07 1.47 12.45
C GLY A 134 -10.32 0.61 12.25
N ARG A 135 -10.41 0.01 11.09
CA ARG A 135 -11.52 -0.84 10.69
C ARG A 135 -11.02 -2.22 10.27
N THR A 136 -11.78 -3.23 10.63
CA THR A 136 -11.64 -4.57 10.07
C THR A 136 -12.81 -4.84 9.15
N LEU A 137 -12.52 -5.01 7.85
CA LEU A 137 -13.50 -5.54 6.89
C LEU A 137 -13.51 -7.06 7.02
N ASN A 138 -14.65 -7.58 7.39
CA ASN A 138 -14.85 -9.02 7.56
C ASN A 138 -15.10 -9.73 6.23
N GLU A 139 -15.10 -11.06 6.25
CA GLU A 139 -15.30 -11.90 5.06
C GLU A 139 -16.61 -11.58 4.32
N ARG A 140 -17.71 -11.29 5.06
CA ARG A 140 -18.99 -10.91 4.44
C ARG A 140 -18.88 -9.62 3.63
N GLU A 141 -18.23 -8.60 4.17
CA GLU A 141 -18.01 -7.33 3.48
C GLU A 141 -17.15 -7.51 2.24
N ILE A 142 -16.03 -8.23 2.37
CA ILE A 142 -15.10 -8.51 1.25
C ILE A 142 -15.83 -9.24 0.11
N LYS A 143 -16.66 -10.22 0.44
CA LYS A 143 -17.42 -10.99 -0.56
C LYS A 143 -18.66 -10.28 -1.10
N SER A 144 -19.15 -9.22 -0.45
CA SER A 144 -20.42 -8.55 -0.78
C SER A 144 -20.24 -7.16 -1.37
N LEU A 145 -19.17 -6.43 -1.01
CA LEU A 145 -18.89 -5.12 -1.56
C LEU A 145 -18.40 -5.22 -3.01
N PRO A 146 -18.70 -4.22 -3.86
CA PRO A 146 -18.18 -4.17 -5.21
C PRO A 146 -16.65 -4.01 -5.20
N LEU A 147 -15.95 -4.88 -5.94
CA LEU A 147 -14.51 -4.83 -6.15
C LEU A 147 -14.18 -5.01 -7.64
N THR A 148 -14.75 -4.17 -8.47
CA THR A 148 -14.54 -4.24 -9.93
C THR A 148 -13.08 -4.01 -10.34
N SER A 149 -12.32 -3.26 -9.53
CA SER A 149 -10.88 -3.09 -9.69
C SER A 149 -10.08 -4.38 -9.45
N ARG A 150 -10.63 -5.36 -8.75
CA ARG A 150 -9.96 -6.60 -8.32
C ARG A 150 -8.71 -6.39 -7.46
N ASN A 151 -8.51 -5.19 -6.93
CA ASN A 151 -7.40 -4.84 -6.07
C ASN A 151 -7.87 -4.68 -4.61
N PRO A 152 -7.67 -5.68 -3.74
CA PRO A 152 -8.15 -5.63 -2.35
C PRO A 152 -7.57 -4.49 -1.52
N TYR A 153 -6.42 -3.96 -1.90
CA TYR A 153 -5.84 -2.79 -1.23
C TYR A 153 -6.73 -1.55 -1.31
N ASN A 154 -7.60 -1.46 -2.34
CA ASN A 154 -8.57 -0.37 -2.47
C ASN A 154 -9.63 -0.36 -1.36
N PHE A 155 -9.81 -1.45 -0.60
CA PHE A 155 -10.67 -1.46 0.59
C PHE A 155 -10.19 -0.49 1.68
N ALA A 156 -8.89 -0.13 1.69
CA ALA A 156 -8.40 0.90 2.60
C ALA A 156 -9.04 2.28 2.36
N LEU A 157 -9.50 2.58 1.13
CA LEU A 157 -10.22 3.81 0.81
C LEU A 157 -11.63 3.89 1.45
N LEU A 158 -12.11 2.81 2.05
CA LEU A 158 -13.33 2.78 2.86
C LEU A 158 -13.05 3.00 4.36
N GLN A 159 -11.80 3.37 4.72
CA GLN A 159 -11.38 3.71 6.08
C GLN A 159 -11.39 5.23 6.27
N PRO A 160 -12.01 5.78 7.34
CA PRO A 160 -11.92 7.19 7.66
C PRO A 160 -10.46 7.68 7.80
N GLY A 161 -10.19 8.89 7.30
CA GLY A 161 -8.85 9.48 7.32
C GLY A 161 -7.88 8.91 6.28
N VAL A 162 -8.32 7.95 5.45
CA VAL A 162 -7.57 7.45 4.30
C VAL A 162 -8.09 8.12 3.03
N VAL A 163 -7.19 8.71 2.28
CA VAL A 163 -7.45 9.34 0.97
C VAL A 163 -6.52 8.75 -0.08
N GLY A 164 -6.85 8.89 -1.35
CA GLY A 164 -6.00 8.42 -2.44
C GLY A 164 -6.74 7.98 -3.68
N PHE A 165 -6.04 7.20 -4.49
CA PHE A 165 -6.52 6.74 -5.79
C PHE A 165 -6.73 5.24 -5.80
N GLU A 166 -7.90 4.85 -6.28
CA GLU A 166 -8.15 3.48 -6.68
C GLU A 166 -7.22 3.05 -7.81
N THR A 167 -6.66 1.87 -7.71
CA THR A 167 -5.85 1.29 -8.77
C THR A 167 -6.41 -0.06 -9.19
N GLN A 168 -6.15 -0.42 -10.44
CA GLN A 168 -6.56 -1.73 -10.97
C GLN A 168 -5.74 -2.86 -10.35
N GLU A 169 -6.12 -4.07 -10.61
CA GLU A 169 -5.76 -5.38 -10.05
C GLU A 169 -4.31 -5.53 -9.58
N PHE A 170 -3.33 -5.07 -10.37
CA PHE A 170 -1.91 -5.15 -10.03
C PHE A 170 -1.27 -3.78 -9.82
N GLY A 171 -2.10 -2.74 -9.87
CA GLY A 171 -1.64 -1.38 -9.63
C GLY A 171 -1.17 -1.20 -8.20
N VAL A 172 -0.20 -0.31 -8.01
CA VAL A 172 0.22 0.11 -6.68
C VAL A 172 -0.84 1.06 -6.12
N PRO A 173 -1.48 0.74 -5.00
CA PRO A 173 -2.44 1.63 -4.40
C PRO A 173 -1.74 2.91 -3.94
N ARG A 174 -2.35 4.06 -4.24
CA ARG A 174 -1.82 5.37 -3.84
C ARG A 174 -2.63 5.87 -2.66
N LEU A 175 -2.27 5.37 -1.47
CA LEU A 175 -3.01 5.59 -0.24
C LEU A 175 -2.23 6.50 0.71
N THR A 176 -2.92 7.44 1.30
CA THR A 176 -2.39 8.36 2.32
C THR A 176 -3.31 8.33 3.53
N ALA A 177 -2.75 8.16 4.71
CA ALA A 177 -3.49 8.23 5.96
C ALA A 177 -2.94 9.39 6.81
N ASN A 178 -3.85 10.19 7.36
CA ASN A 178 -3.51 11.25 8.31
C ASN A 178 -2.40 12.22 7.85
N GLY A 179 -2.40 12.56 6.55
CA GLY A 179 -1.41 13.44 5.95
C GLY A 179 -0.04 12.81 5.66
N ALA A 180 0.20 11.54 6.02
CA ALA A 180 1.44 10.83 5.73
C ALA A 180 1.40 10.23 4.31
N LEU A 181 1.98 10.95 3.33
CA LEU A 181 1.94 10.58 1.92
C LEU A 181 2.50 9.19 1.67
N LEU A 182 1.63 8.26 1.23
CA LEU A 182 1.99 6.91 0.80
C LEU A 182 2.80 6.11 1.85
N ARG A 183 2.68 6.46 3.15
CA ARG A 183 3.37 5.77 4.24
C ARG A 183 2.49 4.65 4.78
N VAL A 184 2.63 3.48 4.18
CA VAL A 184 1.83 2.30 4.49
C VAL A 184 2.74 1.13 4.81
N ASN A 185 2.55 0.52 5.97
CA ASN A 185 3.11 -0.79 6.27
C ASN A 185 2.09 -1.85 5.80
N TYR A 186 2.36 -2.45 4.65
CA TYR A 186 1.58 -3.56 4.14
C TYR A 186 2.01 -4.86 4.82
N GLN A 187 1.03 -5.64 5.25
CA GLN A 187 1.26 -6.93 5.90
C GLN A 187 0.36 -8.02 5.33
N ILE A 188 0.83 -9.26 5.37
CA ILE A 188 0.04 -10.47 5.14
C ILE A 188 0.24 -11.40 6.34
N ASP A 189 -0.83 -11.66 7.09
CA ASP A 189 -0.79 -12.37 8.38
C ASP A 189 0.26 -11.78 9.34
N GLY A 190 0.34 -10.43 9.40
CA GLY A 190 1.28 -9.71 10.24
C GLY A 190 2.75 -9.80 9.85
N ASN A 191 3.09 -10.47 8.77
CA ASN A 191 4.43 -10.44 8.16
C ASN A 191 4.51 -9.29 7.17
N ASP A 192 5.69 -8.70 7.04
CA ASP A 192 5.91 -7.56 6.14
C ASP A 192 5.67 -7.92 4.68
N ASN A 193 4.95 -7.05 4.01
CA ASN A 193 4.65 -7.10 2.57
C ASN A 193 4.93 -5.76 1.89
N THR A 194 5.74 -4.91 2.52
CA THR A 194 6.11 -3.60 2.01
C THR A 194 7.41 -3.71 1.22
N GLN A 195 7.41 -3.26 -0.04
CA GLN A 195 8.63 -3.11 -0.82
C GLN A 195 9.48 -1.99 -0.24
N LYS A 196 10.80 -2.16 -0.22
CA LYS A 196 11.72 -1.23 0.45
C LYS A 196 12.25 -0.12 -0.45
N ASP A 197 11.91 -0.14 -1.72
CA ASP A 197 12.40 0.78 -2.73
C ASP A 197 11.88 2.22 -2.51
N ARG A 198 10.58 2.43 -2.65
CA ARG A 198 9.91 3.75 -2.61
C ARG A 198 8.68 3.73 -1.75
N ALA A 199 8.27 4.91 -1.28
CA ALA A 199 7.02 5.05 -0.53
C ALA A 199 5.81 4.56 -1.34
N GLY A 200 4.90 3.89 -0.64
CA GLY A 200 3.61 3.42 -1.18
C GLY A 200 3.66 2.09 -1.94
N LEU A 201 4.82 1.47 -2.10
CA LEU A 201 4.94 0.19 -2.78
C LEU A 201 4.65 -0.98 -1.84
N ARG A 202 3.91 -1.96 -2.33
CA ARG A 202 3.76 -3.27 -1.70
C ARG A 202 4.65 -4.28 -2.41
N GLN A 203 5.13 -5.30 -1.70
CA GLN A 203 5.91 -6.36 -2.33
C GLN A 203 5.00 -7.26 -3.15
N MET A 204 4.02 -7.92 -2.55
CA MET A 204 3.12 -8.86 -3.22
C MET A 204 1.73 -8.26 -3.43
N PRO A 205 1.17 -8.29 -4.65
CA PRO A 205 -0.26 -8.06 -4.88
C PRO A 205 -1.09 -9.16 -4.22
N MET A 206 -2.38 -8.93 -4.05
CA MET A 206 -3.29 -9.89 -3.46
C MET A 206 -4.52 -10.10 -4.32
N SER A 207 -5.04 -11.32 -4.29
CA SER A 207 -6.34 -11.71 -4.85
C SER A 207 -7.38 -11.85 -3.73
N GLU A 208 -8.66 -11.71 -4.08
CA GLU A 208 -9.79 -11.97 -3.18
C GLU A 208 -9.75 -13.37 -2.57
N VAL A 209 -9.26 -14.38 -3.31
CA VAL A 209 -9.12 -15.76 -2.83
C VAL A 209 -8.14 -15.91 -1.66
N MET A 210 -7.23 -14.96 -1.50
CA MET A 210 -6.18 -14.99 -0.49
C MET A 210 -6.58 -14.25 0.79
N ILE A 211 -7.79 -13.70 0.87
CA ILE A 211 -8.18 -12.78 1.95
C ILE A 211 -9.45 -13.26 2.64
N ARG A 212 -9.36 -13.42 3.96
CA ARG A 212 -10.49 -13.60 4.85
C ARG A 212 -10.95 -12.27 5.45
N GLU A 213 -10.00 -11.49 5.96
CA GLU A 213 -10.26 -10.19 6.58
C GLU A 213 -9.18 -9.19 6.16
N VAL A 214 -9.54 -7.91 6.17
CA VAL A 214 -8.60 -6.80 6.01
C VAL A 214 -8.70 -5.90 7.23
N LYS A 215 -7.60 -5.77 7.98
CA LYS A 215 -7.50 -4.82 9.08
C LYS A 215 -6.68 -3.61 8.65
N VAL A 216 -7.28 -2.43 8.73
CA VAL A 216 -6.61 -1.15 8.48
C VAL A 216 -6.58 -0.36 9.78
N VAL A 217 -5.40 0.00 10.25
CA VAL A 217 -5.18 0.83 11.44
C VAL A 217 -4.52 2.12 11.01
N THR A 218 -5.15 3.25 11.30
CA THR A 218 -4.65 4.56 10.89
C THR A 218 -3.94 5.29 12.03
N THR A 219 -4.30 5.04 13.29
CA THR A 219 -3.67 5.69 14.44
C THR A 219 -3.75 4.80 15.69
N GLY A 220 -2.90 5.11 16.69
CA GLY A 220 -2.94 4.43 17.97
C GLY A 220 -2.43 2.98 17.95
N TYR A 221 -1.72 2.61 16.90
CA TYR A 221 -1.14 1.28 16.85
C TYR A 221 -0.02 1.12 17.88
N ALA A 222 -0.05 -0.04 18.55
CA ALA A 222 0.85 -0.37 19.64
C ALA A 222 2.34 -0.34 19.23
N PRO A 223 3.29 -0.24 20.17
CA PRO A 223 4.74 -0.26 19.91
C PRO A 223 5.24 -1.46 19.08
N GLU A 224 4.53 -2.57 19.10
CA GLU A 224 4.83 -3.74 18.25
C GLU A 224 4.82 -3.43 16.74
N PHE A 225 4.00 -2.46 16.30
CA PHE A 225 3.95 -2.02 14.91
C PHE A 225 4.96 -0.90 14.68
N GLY A 226 5.66 -0.94 13.57
CA GLY A 226 6.64 0.06 13.16
C GLY A 226 6.73 0.20 11.66
N GLN A 227 7.80 0.85 11.19
CA GLN A 227 8.11 1.02 9.76
C GLN A 227 7.02 1.78 8.98
N THR A 228 6.26 2.64 9.65
CA THR A 228 5.31 3.55 9.02
C THR A 228 4.95 4.70 9.95
N MET A 229 4.75 5.86 9.40
CA MET A 229 4.11 7.01 10.08
C MET A 229 2.66 7.24 9.61
N GLY A 230 2.16 6.46 8.65
CA GLY A 230 0.81 6.60 8.10
C GLY A 230 -0.16 5.56 8.63
N MET A 231 -0.21 4.39 8.02
CA MET A 231 -1.13 3.32 8.41
C MET A 231 -0.52 1.93 8.30
N VAL A 232 -1.12 1.00 9.01
CA VAL A 232 -0.87 -0.45 8.85
C VAL A 232 -2.05 -1.05 8.10
N TYR A 233 -1.77 -1.71 6.97
CA TYR A 233 -2.73 -2.50 6.20
C TYR A 233 -2.36 -3.98 6.34
N ASN A 234 -3.16 -4.75 7.06
CA ASN A 234 -2.91 -6.16 7.28
C ASN A 234 -4.01 -7.02 6.66
N ALA A 235 -3.65 -7.82 5.67
CA ALA A 235 -4.53 -8.80 5.07
C ALA A 235 -4.37 -10.16 5.78
N ILE A 236 -5.47 -10.73 6.21
CA ILE A 236 -5.50 -12.01 6.90
C ILE A 236 -5.93 -13.09 5.93
N THR A 237 -5.12 -14.14 5.80
CA THR A 237 -5.40 -15.24 4.89
C THR A 237 -6.41 -16.24 5.48
N PRO A 238 -7.21 -16.92 4.63
CA PRO A 238 -8.12 -17.95 5.08
C PRO A 238 -7.39 -19.14 5.73
N SER A 239 -8.10 -19.87 6.57
CA SER A 239 -7.67 -21.12 7.20
C SER A 239 -8.75 -22.20 6.99
N GLY A 240 -8.35 -23.46 7.05
CA GLY A 240 -9.30 -24.58 7.06
C GLY A 240 -10.05 -24.70 8.38
N THR A 241 -11.15 -25.44 8.37
CA THR A 241 -12.00 -25.74 9.53
C THR A 241 -12.26 -27.25 9.60
N ASN A 242 -13.03 -27.70 10.61
CA ASN A 242 -13.48 -29.09 10.72
C ASN A 242 -14.52 -29.51 9.66
N ALA A 243 -15.08 -28.54 8.94
CA ALA A 243 -15.96 -28.78 7.80
C ALA A 243 -15.21 -28.46 6.50
N VAL A 244 -15.37 -29.33 5.50
CA VAL A 244 -14.86 -29.02 4.15
C VAL A 244 -15.74 -27.92 3.55
N HIS A 245 -15.11 -26.90 3.04
CA HIS A 245 -15.76 -25.75 2.41
C HIS A 245 -14.90 -25.23 1.27
N GLY A 246 -15.52 -24.53 0.33
CA GLY A 246 -14.81 -23.94 -0.78
C GLY A 246 -15.73 -23.22 -1.76
N GLN A 247 -15.12 -22.66 -2.79
CA GLN A 247 -15.87 -22.03 -3.89
C GLN A 247 -15.12 -22.16 -5.21
N ALA A 248 -15.89 -22.08 -6.30
CA ALA A 248 -15.38 -21.83 -7.64
C ALA A 248 -16.14 -20.65 -8.24
N SER A 249 -15.45 -19.72 -8.87
CA SER A 249 -16.09 -18.57 -9.48
C SER A 249 -15.50 -18.23 -10.85
N TYR A 250 -16.32 -17.65 -11.70
CA TYR A 250 -15.91 -17.10 -12.97
C TYR A 250 -16.53 -15.71 -13.15
N ARG A 251 -15.70 -14.72 -13.50
CA ARG A 251 -16.16 -13.35 -13.77
C ARG A 251 -15.71 -12.93 -15.15
N LEU A 252 -16.55 -12.14 -15.80
CA LEU A 252 -16.30 -11.64 -17.15
C LEU A 252 -16.70 -10.18 -17.29
N GLN A 253 -15.87 -9.43 -18.00
CA GLN A 253 -16.18 -8.12 -18.54
C GLN A 253 -15.92 -8.14 -20.03
N ARG A 254 -16.72 -7.40 -20.81
CA ARG A 254 -16.60 -7.34 -22.26
C ARG A 254 -16.68 -5.87 -22.70
N LYS A 255 -16.08 -5.57 -23.85
CA LYS A 255 -16.09 -4.24 -24.48
C LYS A 255 -17.48 -3.56 -24.51
N PRO A 256 -18.62 -4.22 -24.81
CA PRO A 256 -19.94 -3.60 -24.76
C PRO A 256 -20.35 -3.15 -23.34
N PHE A 257 -19.82 -3.78 -22.30
CA PHE A 257 -20.18 -3.55 -20.89
C PHE A 257 -19.49 -2.32 -20.26
N ALA A 258 -18.52 -1.72 -20.93
CA ALA A 258 -17.88 -0.48 -20.46
C ALA A 258 -18.44 0.74 -21.21
N ALA A 259 -18.52 1.90 -20.58
CA ALA A 259 -18.75 3.17 -21.27
C ALA A 259 -17.50 3.58 -22.07
N PHE A 260 -17.59 4.61 -22.90
CA PHE A 260 -16.41 5.20 -23.53
C PHE A 260 -15.52 5.85 -22.46
N PRO A 261 -14.17 5.71 -22.55
CA PRO A 261 -13.26 6.47 -21.70
C PRO A 261 -13.47 7.99 -21.88
N PHE A 262 -13.46 8.73 -20.78
CA PHE A 262 -13.81 10.17 -20.80
C PHE A 262 -12.82 11.00 -21.63
N PHE A 263 -11.52 10.74 -21.50
CA PHE A 263 -10.44 11.54 -22.09
C PHE A 263 -9.83 10.94 -23.36
N THR A 264 -10.59 10.11 -24.07
CA THR A 264 -10.17 9.55 -25.36
C THR A 264 -10.37 10.57 -26.48
N ALA A 265 -9.29 10.97 -27.18
CA ALA A 265 -9.32 11.93 -28.25
C ALA A 265 -10.13 11.40 -29.49
N ASN A 266 -10.02 10.12 -29.78
CA ASN A 266 -10.75 9.49 -30.89
C ASN A 266 -11.90 8.61 -30.35
N ARG A 267 -13.14 9.03 -30.59
CA ARG A 267 -14.34 8.29 -30.18
C ARG A 267 -14.94 7.43 -31.31
N ALA A 268 -14.27 7.31 -32.47
CA ALA A 268 -14.79 6.51 -33.59
C ALA A 268 -14.79 5.00 -33.26
N THR A 269 -13.83 4.55 -32.47
CA THR A 269 -13.72 3.14 -32.09
C THR A 269 -13.53 3.01 -30.58
N LYS A 270 -14.46 2.30 -29.93
CA LYS A 270 -14.38 1.99 -28.51
C LYS A 270 -13.21 1.01 -28.27
N PRO A 271 -12.30 1.30 -27.32
CA PRO A 271 -11.17 0.42 -27.04
C PRO A 271 -11.62 -0.92 -26.43
N PRO A 272 -10.86 -2.02 -26.62
CA PRO A 272 -11.11 -3.29 -25.96
C PRO A 272 -10.88 -3.18 -24.45
N THR A 273 -11.71 -3.90 -23.68
CA THR A 273 -11.66 -3.90 -22.20
C THR A 273 -12.05 -5.27 -21.64
N ASP A 274 -11.71 -6.35 -22.35
CA ASP A 274 -12.13 -7.69 -21.98
C ASP A 274 -11.35 -8.20 -20.77
N VAL A 275 -12.08 -8.76 -19.79
CA VAL A 275 -11.53 -9.38 -18.58
C VAL A 275 -12.17 -10.73 -18.36
N ASN A 276 -11.36 -11.73 -18.01
CA ASN A 276 -11.80 -13.05 -17.57
C ASN A 276 -11.07 -13.41 -16.29
N VAL A 277 -11.80 -13.74 -15.21
CA VAL A 277 -11.20 -14.16 -13.95
C VAL A 277 -11.82 -15.49 -13.54
N PHE A 278 -10.96 -16.48 -13.35
CA PHE A 278 -11.32 -17.77 -12.78
C PHE A 278 -10.72 -17.89 -11.40
N THR A 279 -11.50 -18.32 -10.40
CA THR A 279 -11.06 -18.49 -9.02
C THR A 279 -11.57 -19.81 -8.47
N ILE A 280 -10.75 -20.53 -7.73
CA ILE A 280 -11.12 -21.71 -6.98
C ILE A 280 -10.40 -21.76 -5.65
N ASP A 281 -11.09 -22.12 -4.59
CA ASP A 281 -10.48 -22.39 -3.27
C ASP A 281 -11.19 -23.53 -2.55
N ALA A 282 -10.47 -24.16 -1.62
CA ALA A 282 -10.99 -25.17 -0.73
C ALA A 282 -10.20 -25.20 0.59
N GLY A 283 -10.91 -25.43 1.67
CA GLY A 283 -10.36 -25.65 3.01
C GLY A 283 -11.09 -26.77 3.74
N GLY A 284 -10.41 -27.37 4.72
CA GLY A 284 -11.00 -28.45 5.50
C GLY A 284 -9.99 -29.09 6.45
N PRO A 285 -10.41 -30.19 7.14
CA PRO A 285 -9.53 -30.92 8.03
C PRO A 285 -8.66 -31.95 7.26
N ILE A 286 -7.36 -31.99 7.58
CA ILE A 286 -6.52 -33.18 7.33
C ILE A 286 -6.72 -34.15 8.49
N VAL A 287 -6.71 -33.63 9.72
CA VAL A 287 -7.07 -34.35 10.95
C VAL A 287 -8.00 -33.42 11.72
N ARG A 288 -9.23 -33.86 11.97
CA ARG A 288 -10.23 -33.08 12.74
C ARG A 288 -9.67 -32.65 14.08
N ASP A 289 -10.03 -31.42 14.50
CA ASP A 289 -9.65 -30.79 15.77
C ASP A 289 -8.13 -30.59 15.91
N ARG A 290 -7.33 -30.90 14.87
CA ARG A 290 -5.86 -30.86 14.99
C ARG A 290 -5.11 -30.25 13.80
N THR A 291 -5.47 -30.63 12.56
CA THR A 291 -4.74 -30.22 11.37
C THR A 291 -5.71 -29.80 10.28
N HIS A 292 -5.59 -28.57 9.85
CA HIS A 292 -6.46 -27.99 8.84
C HIS A 292 -5.64 -27.45 7.67
N TYR A 293 -6.21 -27.45 6.47
CA TYR A 293 -5.59 -26.89 5.27
C TYR A 293 -6.51 -25.89 4.60
N PHE A 294 -5.90 -24.98 3.89
CA PHE A 294 -6.55 -24.10 2.91
C PHE A 294 -5.68 -24.03 1.67
N ALA A 295 -6.30 -24.10 0.48
CA ALA A 295 -5.64 -23.88 -0.81
C ALA A 295 -6.54 -23.05 -1.72
N GLY A 296 -5.94 -22.14 -2.47
CA GLY A 296 -6.66 -21.27 -3.40
C GLY A 296 -5.84 -20.94 -4.64
N PHE A 297 -6.52 -20.73 -5.76
CA PHE A 297 -5.94 -20.35 -7.03
C PHE A 297 -6.84 -19.36 -7.78
N GLU A 298 -6.23 -18.33 -8.37
CA GLU A 298 -6.89 -17.40 -9.29
C GLU A 298 -6.06 -17.22 -10.56
N ASN A 299 -6.72 -17.24 -11.72
CA ASN A 299 -6.16 -16.78 -12.98
C ASN A 299 -7.01 -15.65 -13.55
N SER A 300 -6.36 -14.52 -13.84
CA SER A 300 -6.96 -13.35 -14.46
C SER A 300 -6.32 -13.08 -15.82
N ARG A 301 -7.14 -12.94 -16.84
CA ARG A 301 -6.74 -12.51 -18.18
C ARG A 301 -7.43 -11.22 -18.55
N ARG A 302 -6.65 -10.21 -18.92
CA ARG A 302 -7.15 -8.87 -19.20
C ARG A 302 -6.56 -8.31 -20.47
N ASP A 303 -7.39 -7.64 -21.27
CA ASP A 303 -6.95 -6.79 -22.38
C ASP A 303 -6.67 -5.37 -21.85
N PHE A 304 -5.42 -4.93 -21.94
CA PHE A 304 -4.96 -3.60 -21.55
C PHE A 304 -4.86 -2.61 -22.70
N SER A 305 -5.22 -3.00 -23.93
CA SER A 305 -5.08 -2.14 -25.11
C SER A 305 -5.95 -0.86 -25.02
N GLY A 306 -7.00 -0.91 -24.22
CA GLY A 306 -8.03 0.13 -24.16
C GLY A 306 -7.59 1.53 -23.77
N GLY A 307 -6.50 1.70 -23.04
CA GLY A 307 -5.95 3.00 -22.65
C GLY A 307 -4.68 3.38 -23.42
N ARG A 308 -4.29 2.63 -24.45
CA ARG A 308 -2.97 2.70 -25.09
C ARG A 308 -3.06 3.12 -26.55
N VAL A 309 -3.52 4.35 -26.79
CA VAL A 309 -3.71 4.91 -28.14
C VAL A 309 -2.37 5.30 -28.76
N ILE A 310 -2.10 4.78 -29.97
CA ILE A 310 -0.98 5.21 -30.80
C ILE A 310 -1.44 6.40 -31.66
N THR A 311 -0.74 7.54 -31.55
CA THR A 311 -1.10 8.79 -32.22
C THR A 311 -0.15 9.16 -33.36
N ILE A 312 0.70 8.22 -33.82
CA ILE A 312 1.54 8.41 -34.99
C ILE A 312 0.63 8.66 -36.21
N SER A 313 0.77 9.79 -36.88
CA SER A 313 -0.06 10.10 -38.04
C SER A 313 0.23 9.16 -39.22
N GLN A 314 -0.80 8.83 -40.03
CA GLN A 314 -0.63 7.95 -41.19
C GLN A 314 0.46 8.42 -42.16
N PRO A 315 0.59 9.73 -42.46
CA PRO A 315 1.69 10.22 -43.30
C PRO A 315 3.08 9.99 -42.69
N ASN A 316 3.22 10.18 -41.37
CA ASN A 316 4.49 9.93 -40.70
C ASN A 316 4.80 8.43 -40.65
N ALA A 317 3.81 7.57 -40.33
CA ALA A 317 3.99 6.12 -40.33
C ALA A 317 4.46 5.61 -41.70
N ALA A 318 3.79 6.03 -42.79
CA ALA A 318 4.15 5.65 -44.15
C ALA A 318 5.57 6.12 -44.54
N ALA A 319 5.92 7.38 -44.25
CA ALA A 319 7.25 7.93 -44.54
C ALA A 319 8.36 7.20 -43.76
N LEU A 320 8.12 6.85 -42.51
CA LEU A 320 9.08 6.14 -41.66
C LEU A 320 9.12 4.63 -41.91
N GLY A 321 8.17 4.07 -42.65
CA GLY A 321 8.02 2.63 -42.94
C GLY A 321 7.47 1.86 -41.74
N LEU A 322 6.62 2.51 -40.94
CA LEU A 322 5.96 1.92 -39.80
C LEU A 322 4.55 1.44 -40.14
N ASN A 323 4.14 0.32 -39.57
CA ASN A 323 2.78 -0.22 -39.67
C ASN A 323 2.17 -0.26 -38.27
N GLU A 324 1.53 0.82 -37.85
CA GLU A 324 1.05 0.99 -36.50
C GLU A 324 -0.44 0.69 -36.38
N PRO A 325 -0.85 -0.11 -35.39
CA PRO A 325 -2.27 -0.26 -35.04
C PRO A 325 -2.78 0.99 -34.33
N ALA A 326 -4.11 1.17 -34.30
CA ALA A 326 -4.74 2.30 -33.59
C ALA A 326 -4.50 2.26 -32.06
N TYR A 327 -4.33 1.07 -31.52
CA TYR A 327 -4.02 0.83 -30.12
C TYR A 327 -2.83 -0.11 -30.02
N MET A 328 -1.97 0.11 -29.04
CA MET A 328 -0.90 -0.85 -28.72
C MET A 328 -1.53 -2.13 -28.17
N PRO A 329 -1.40 -3.27 -28.87
CA PRO A 329 -2.02 -4.52 -28.42
C PRO A 329 -1.32 -5.00 -27.14
N SER A 330 -2.06 -5.10 -26.05
CA SER A 330 -1.51 -5.47 -24.76
C SER A 330 -2.45 -6.40 -24.02
N ALA A 331 -1.94 -7.56 -23.64
CA ALA A 331 -2.69 -8.56 -22.90
C ALA A 331 -1.92 -8.96 -21.63
N GLY A 332 -2.65 -9.11 -20.53
CA GLY A 332 -2.14 -9.60 -19.27
C GLY A 332 -2.64 -10.99 -18.94
N ASP A 333 -1.76 -11.82 -18.38
CA ASP A 333 -2.09 -13.12 -17.78
C ASP A 333 -1.47 -13.13 -16.36
N THR A 334 -2.33 -13.25 -15.37
CA THR A 334 -1.91 -13.20 -13.98
C THR A 334 -2.41 -14.39 -13.21
N LYS A 335 -1.55 -14.95 -12.36
CA LYS A 335 -1.84 -16.12 -11.55
C LYS A 335 -1.49 -15.86 -10.11
N PHE A 336 -2.41 -16.25 -9.22
CA PHE A 336 -2.21 -16.31 -7.79
C PHE A 336 -2.42 -17.73 -7.30
N ALA A 337 -1.61 -18.14 -6.33
CA ALA A 337 -1.85 -19.37 -5.59
C ALA A 337 -1.50 -19.18 -4.11
N ILE A 338 -2.28 -19.81 -3.24
CA ILE A 338 -2.01 -19.87 -1.81
C ILE A 338 -2.18 -21.29 -1.30
N GLY A 339 -1.29 -21.71 -0.41
CA GLY A 339 -1.43 -22.90 0.39
C GLY A 339 -1.11 -22.58 1.85
N LYS A 340 -1.96 -23.02 2.77
CA LYS A 340 -1.79 -22.85 4.23
C LYS A 340 -2.12 -24.12 4.96
N VAL A 341 -1.35 -24.44 5.99
CA VAL A 341 -1.59 -25.54 6.92
C VAL A 341 -1.46 -25.01 8.33
N ASP A 342 -2.50 -25.23 9.11
CA ASP A 342 -2.55 -24.97 10.55
C ASP A 342 -2.55 -26.28 11.30
N HIS A 343 -1.65 -26.45 12.28
CA HIS A 343 -1.47 -27.69 13.02
C HIS A 343 -1.35 -27.43 14.52
N GLN A 344 -2.21 -28.05 15.31
CA GLN A 344 -2.12 -28.07 16.76
C GLN A 344 -1.10 -29.13 17.18
N LEU A 345 0.12 -28.72 17.47
CA LEU A 345 1.21 -29.61 17.91
C LEU A 345 0.87 -30.23 19.27
N SER A 346 0.34 -29.40 20.18
CA SER A 346 -0.17 -29.76 21.50
C SER A 346 -1.21 -28.73 21.94
N GLN A 347 -1.86 -28.90 23.09
CA GLN A 347 -2.77 -27.88 23.64
C GLN A 347 -2.08 -26.53 23.87
N ALA A 348 -0.74 -26.53 24.07
CA ALA A 348 0.06 -25.35 24.32
C ALA A 348 0.71 -24.75 23.06
N HIS A 349 0.84 -25.51 21.96
CA HIS A 349 1.64 -25.10 20.80
C HIS A 349 0.87 -25.29 19.50
N ARG A 350 0.77 -24.22 18.71
CA ARG A 350 0.17 -24.21 17.36
C ARG A 350 1.20 -23.73 16.34
N LEU A 351 1.30 -24.44 15.22
CA LEU A 351 2.10 -24.11 14.05
C LEU A 351 1.18 -23.71 12.89
N SER A 352 1.51 -22.64 12.20
CA SER A 352 0.91 -22.25 10.91
C SER A 352 2.03 -22.08 9.88
N VAL A 353 1.86 -22.67 8.70
CA VAL A 353 2.77 -22.49 7.56
C VAL A 353 1.97 -22.07 6.35
N ARG A 354 2.44 -21.01 5.68
CA ARG A 354 1.80 -20.45 4.49
C ARG A 354 2.82 -20.29 3.37
N TYR A 355 2.38 -20.60 2.15
CA TYR A 355 3.08 -20.27 0.91
C TYR A 355 2.15 -19.49 -0.02
N ILE A 356 2.65 -18.39 -0.60
CA ILE A 356 1.95 -17.61 -1.62
C ILE A 356 2.83 -17.49 -2.85
N PHE A 357 2.20 -17.63 -4.02
CA PHE A 357 2.78 -17.46 -5.33
C PHE A 357 2.00 -16.42 -6.14
N PHE A 358 2.74 -15.59 -6.85
CA PHE A 358 2.21 -14.63 -7.82
C PHE A 358 3.06 -14.65 -9.07
N ASP A 359 2.42 -14.66 -10.25
CA ASP A 359 3.07 -14.58 -11.55
C ASP A 359 2.23 -13.70 -12.47
N ASN A 360 2.83 -12.66 -13.00
CA ASN A 360 2.17 -11.70 -13.88
C ASN A 360 3.00 -11.45 -15.12
N PHE A 361 2.36 -11.58 -16.27
CA PHE A 361 2.91 -11.24 -17.58
C PHE A 361 2.00 -10.25 -18.28
N ILE A 362 2.54 -9.14 -18.77
CA ILE A 362 1.79 -8.17 -19.59
C ILE A 362 2.60 -7.90 -20.86
N SER A 363 2.03 -8.31 -22.00
CA SER A 363 2.64 -8.03 -23.30
C SER A 363 2.54 -6.54 -23.67
N ASN A 364 3.56 -6.03 -24.34
CA ASN A 364 3.62 -4.65 -24.84
C ASN A 364 3.19 -3.63 -23.77
N ASN A 365 3.72 -3.76 -22.53
CA ASN A 365 3.37 -2.92 -21.40
C ASN A 365 4.08 -1.56 -21.45
N LEU A 366 3.67 -0.74 -22.38
CA LEU A 366 4.00 0.68 -22.44
C LEU A 366 2.76 1.49 -22.03
N GLY A 367 2.88 2.47 -21.14
CA GLY A 367 1.75 3.25 -20.61
C GLY A 367 0.91 3.92 -21.69
N ASN A 368 0.91 5.23 -21.78
CA ASN A 368 0.31 5.94 -22.92
C ASN A 368 1.36 6.07 -24.04
N PRO A 369 1.27 5.30 -25.15
CA PRO A 369 2.29 5.28 -26.18
C PRO A 369 2.41 6.62 -26.93
N GLY A 370 1.31 7.34 -27.15
CA GLY A 370 1.33 8.56 -27.93
C GLY A 370 1.96 8.32 -29.32
N ILE A 371 3.07 9.00 -29.61
CA ILE A 371 3.85 8.81 -30.87
C ILE A 371 4.89 7.69 -30.76
N THR A 372 4.79 6.79 -29.76
CA THR A 372 5.71 5.65 -29.63
C THR A 372 5.15 4.43 -30.36
N SER A 373 5.96 3.87 -31.27
CA SER A 373 5.68 2.67 -32.05
C SER A 373 5.62 1.40 -31.17
N VAL A 374 4.88 0.40 -31.65
CA VAL A 374 4.90 -0.96 -31.06
C VAL A 374 6.31 -1.56 -31.00
N GLN A 375 7.23 -1.12 -31.86
CA GLN A 375 8.63 -1.56 -31.86
C GLN A 375 9.38 -1.20 -30.55
N ARG A 376 8.89 -0.20 -29.81
CA ARG A 376 9.48 0.26 -28.55
C ARG A 376 8.80 -0.36 -27.31
N ALA A 377 7.78 -1.18 -27.52
CA ALA A 377 7.07 -1.80 -26.42
C ALA A 377 7.91 -2.90 -25.75
N SER A 378 7.72 -3.03 -24.46
CA SER A 378 8.33 -4.09 -23.65
C SER A 378 7.28 -5.01 -23.04
N ASP A 379 7.62 -6.27 -22.88
CA ASP A 379 6.84 -7.20 -22.07
C ASP A 379 7.25 -7.04 -20.60
N PHE A 380 6.27 -6.98 -19.73
CA PHE A 380 6.47 -6.84 -18.29
C PHE A 380 6.23 -8.17 -17.59
N THR A 381 7.18 -8.55 -16.74
CA THR A 381 7.09 -9.73 -15.88
C THR A 381 7.22 -9.33 -14.42
N ASP A 382 6.44 -9.98 -13.55
CA ASP A 382 6.54 -9.79 -12.09
C ASP A 382 6.21 -11.12 -11.40
N ARG A 383 7.21 -11.80 -10.88
CA ARG A 383 7.07 -13.09 -10.20
C ARG A 383 7.48 -12.97 -8.74
N GLN A 384 6.66 -13.56 -7.87
CA GLN A 384 6.88 -13.44 -6.45
C GLN A 384 6.56 -14.74 -5.72
N HIS A 385 7.31 -14.99 -4.64
CA HIS A 385 7.10 -16.09 -3.72
C HIS A 385 7.20 -15.56 -2.29
N SER A 386 6.32 -16.00 -1.41
CA SER A 386 6.40 -15.71 0.03
C SER A 386 6.10 -16.99 0.81
N THR A 387 7.04 -17.41 1.62
CA THR A 387 6.88 -18.52 2.58
C THR A 387 6.97 -17.94 3.98
N ALA A 388 5.97 -18.19 4.80
CA ALA A 388 5.95 -17.74 6.19
C ALA A 388 5.57 -18.90 7.12
N GLY A 389 6.22 -18.96 8.27
CA GLY A 389 5.92 -19.86 9.37
C GLY A 389 5.64 -19.06 10.64
N GLN A 390 4.66 -19.50 11.42
CA GLN A 390 4.30 -18.94 12.72
C GLN A 390 4.17 -20.06 13.73
N VAL A 391 4.75 -19.87 14.91
CA VAL A 391 4.53 -20.71 16.07
C VAL A 391 3.93 -19.86 17.19
N VAL A 392 2.79 -20.27 17.70
CA VAL A 392 2.15 -19.69 18.90
C VAL A 392 2.26 -20.69 20.02
N SER A 393 2.84 -20.27 21.15
CA SER A 393 3.08 -21.12 22.31
C SER A 393 2.50 -20.48 23.57
N THR A 394 1.99 -21.31 24.47
CA THR A 394 1.53 -20.91 25.80
C THR A 394 2.29 -21.71 26.84
N PHE A 395 2.93 -21.06 27.77
CA PHE A 395 3.66 -21.70 28.89
C PHE A 395 2.97 -21.37 30.19
N GLY A 396 2.31 -22.39 30.77
CA GLY A 396 1.41 -22.19 31.90
C GLY A 396 0.20 -21.30 31.50
N ASN A 397 -0.28 -20.49 32.46
CA ASN A 397 -1.43 -19.60 32.24
C ASN A 397 -1.01 -18.13 31.92
N ASN A 398 0.27 -17.80 32.07
CA ASN A 398 0.73 -16.44 32.18
C ASN A 398 1.69 -16.01 31.06
N ILE A 399 2.35 -16.96 30.38
CA ILE A 399 3.34 -16.64 29.36
C ILE A 399 2.86 -17.14 28.01
N LEU A 400 2.84 -16.24 27.04
CA LEU A 400 2.49 -16.56 25.66
C LEU A 400 3.65 -16.11 24.76
N ASN A 401 3.97 -16.87 23.72
CA ASN A 401 4.97 -16.55 22.72
C ASN A 401 4.41 -16.67 21.31
N GLU A 402 4.83 -15.78 20.44
CA GLU A 402 4.55 -15.82 19.02
C GLU A 402 5.82 -15.54 18.24
N MET A 403 6.35 -16.55 17.60
CA MET A 403 7.48 -16.45 16.68
C MET A 403 7.00 -16.51 15.24
N ARG A 404 7.53 -15.65 14.37
CA ARG A 404 7.30 -15.66 12.93
C ARG A 404 8.60 -15.60 12.16
N VAL A 405 8.66 -16.32 11.07
CA VAL A 405 9.77 -16.27 10.10
C VAL A 405 9.17 -16.17 8.71
N GLN A 406 9.70 -15.28 7.87
CA GLN A 406 9.31 -15.15 6.48
C GLN A 406 10.53 -15.08 5.57
N TYR A 407 10.41 -15.72 4.42
CA TYR A 407 11.27 -15.46 3.26
C TYR A 407 10.37 -15.11 2.08
N ALA A 408 10.60 -13.92 1.53
CA ALA A 408 9.87 -13.41 0.37
C ALA A 408 10.85 -12.99 -0.71
N THR A 409 10.53 -13.31 -1.96
CA THR A 409 11.32 -12.90 -3.13
C THR A 409 10.41 -12.32 -4.19
N ARG A 410 10.87 -11.27 -4.85
CA ARG A 410 10.23 -10.66 -6.01
C ARG A 410 11.23 -10.50 -7.12
N SER A 411 10.88 -10.94 -8.32
CA SER A 411 11.64 -10.69 -9.54
C SER A 411 10.74 -9.98 -10.54
N GLN A 412 11.11 -8.77 -10.91
CA GLN A 412 10.36 -7.94 -11.83
C GLN A 412 11.26 -7.51 -12.98
N GLY A 413 10.74 -7.48 -14.20
CA GLY A 413 11.53 -7.10 -15.34
C GLY A 413 10.73 -6.58 -16.52
N ARG A 414 11.43 -5.90 -17.41
CA ARG A 414 10.95 -5.50 -18.73
C ARG A 414 11.93 -5.99 -19.78
N VAL A 415 11.43 -6.82 -20.68
CA VAL A 415 12.19 -7.32 -21.82
C VAL A 415 11.60 -6.78 -23.12
N PRO A 416 12.35 -6.67 -24.22
CA PRO A 416 11.80 -6.27 -25.52
C PRO A 416 10.60 -7.15 -25.87
N GLY A 417 9.49 -6.51 -26.30
CA GLY A 417 8.28 -7.21 -26.73
C GLY A 417 8.50 -7.99 -28.03
N SER A 418 7.53 -8.81 -28.41
CA SER A 418 7.60 -9.66 -29.60
C SER A 418 7.72 -8.89 -30.93
N GLN A 419 7.38 -7.60 -30.95
CA GLN A 419 7.47 -6.70 -32.09
C GLN A 419 8.62 -5.68 -31.96
N ALA A 420 9.52 -5.89 -30.96
CA ALA A 420 10.62 -4.97 -30.74
C ALA A 420 11.50 -4.80 -31.98
N GLY A 421 11.82 -3.55 -32.28
CA GLY A 421 12.76 -3.22 -33.35
C GLY A 421 14.19 -3.61 -33.02
N THR A 422 15.03 -3.69 -34.04
CA THR A 422 16.46 -4.00 -33.91
C THR A 422 17.30 -2.75 -34.11
N GLY A 423 18.57 -2.79 -33.67
CA GLY A 423 19.52 -1.67 -33.82
C GLY A 423 19.28 -0.55 -32.82
N PRO A 424 19.76 0.66 -33.08
CA PRO A 424 19.58 1.80 -32.19
C PRO A 424 18.12 2.24 -32.15
N ALA A 425 17.73 2.78 -31.01
CA ALA A 425 16.46 3.48 -30.87
C ALA A 425 16.49 4.79 -31.67
N ILE A 426 15.33 5.17 -32.19
CA ILE A 426 15.16 6.34 -33.03
C ILE A 426 14.02 7.19 -32.48
N ASN A 427 14.31 8.46 -32.23
CA ASN A 427 13.30 9.45 -31.89
C ASN A 427 13.28 10.53 -32.99
N VAL A 428 12.16 10.66 -33.70
CA VAL A 428 11.92 11.74 -34.67
C VAL A 428 10.96 12.73 -34.03
N ALA A 429 11.47 13.93 -33.68
CA ALA A 429 10.75 14.92 -32.91
C ALA A 429 9.37 15.23 -33.50
N GLY A 430 8.32 15.13 -32.68
CA GLY A 430 6.94 15.39 -33.07
C GLY A 430 6.31 14.38 -34.05
N ALA A 431 7.05 13.34 -34.49
CA ALA A 431 6.59 12.40 -35.51
C ALA A 431 6.44 10.97 -34.98
N ALA A 432 7.53 10.36 -34.47
CA ALA A 432 7.50 8.99 -33.94
C ALA A 432 8.77 8.65 -33.14
N SER A 433 8.62 7.70 -32.18
CA SER A 433 9.71 7.01 -31.52
C SER A 433 9.63 5.52 -31.85
N PHE A 434 10.69 4.90 -32.40
CA PHE A 434 10.69 3.52 -32.88
C PHE A 434 12.11 2.90 -32.85
N GLY A 435 12.32 1.71 -33.42
CA GLY A 435 13.59 1.02 -33.43
C GLY A 435 13.86 0.20 -32.17
N GLY A 436 15.12 0.04 -31.78
CA GLY A 436 15.55 -0.77 -30.65
C GLY A 436 15.13 -0.23 -29.28
N PRO A 437 15.42 -1.00 -28.21
CA PRO A 437 15.05 -0.60 -26.85
C PRO A 437 15.89 0.55 -26.32
N ILE A 438 15.33 1.35 -25.40
CA ILE A 438 16.08 2.26 -24.53
C ILE A 438 15.92 1.86 -23.07
N ALA A 439 16.87 2.25 -22.21
CA ALA A 439 16.76 2.04 -20.78
C ALA A 439 15.69 2.96 -20.16
N GLY A 440 14.93 2.39 -19.24
CA GLY A 440 13.95 3.11 -18.45
C GLY A 440 12.88 2.20 -17.88
N ALA A 441 12.16 2.69 -16.87
CA ALA A 441 11.10 1.93 -16.20
C ALA A 441 9.91 1.60 -17.13
N ALA A 442 9.73 2.33 -18.22
CA ALA A 442 8.66 2.13 -19.20
C ALA A 442 9.09 1.33 -20.43
N ASP A 443 10.39 1.28 -20.70
CA ASP A 443 11.00 0.60 -21.85
C ASP A 443 11.67 -0.71 -21.44
N ALA A 444 12.20 -1.45 -22.42
CA ALA A 444 12.94 -2.69 -22.15
C ALA A 444 14.22 -2.44 -21.32
N GLY A 445 14.66 -3.46 -20.60
CA GLY A 445 15.96 -3.44 -19.96
C GLY A 445 15.99 -2.99 -18.51
N PHE A 446 14.90 -3.07 -17.83
CA PHE A 446 14.84 -2.96 -16.38
C PHE A 446 14.68 -4.35 -15.77
N GLY A 447 15.52 -4.69 -14.81
CA GLY A 447 15.39 -5.88 -13.99
C GLY A 447 15.55 -5.52 -12.52
N PHE A 448 14.75 -6.16 -11.67
CA PHE A 448 14.75 -5.96 -10.24
C PHE A 448 14.49 -7.27 -9.52
N THR A 449 15.36 -7.63 -8.59
CA THR A 449 15.12 -8.78 -7.69
C THR A 449 15.35 -8.34 -6.26
N GLU A 450 14.30 -8.42 -5.44
CA GLU A 450 14.33 -8.14 -4.01
C GLU A 450 14.08 -9.42 -3.24
N ASN A 451 14.96 -9.73 -2.29
CA ASN A 451 14.82 -10.82 -1.35
C ASN A 451 14.73 -10.25 0.05
N ILE A 452 13.69 -10.63 0.79
CA ILE A 452 13.45 -10.21 2.18
C ILE A 452 13.43 -11.45 3.06
N PHE A 453 14.32 -11.49 4.05
CA PHE A 453 14.24 -12.43 5.15
C PHE A 453 13.86 -11.69 6.41
N GLN A 454 12.81 -12.14 7.08
CA GLN A 454 12.29 -11.54 8.31
C GLN A 454 12.19 -12.58 9.41
N VAL A 455 12.62 -12.20 10.60
CA VAL A 455 12.37 -12.91 11.86
C VAL A 455 11.71 -11.93 12.82
N LEU A 456 10.66 -12.39 13.49
CA LEU A 456 9.95 -11.62 14.51
C LEU A 456 9.64 -12.57 15.66
N ASP A 457 9.91 -12.13 16.87
CA ASP A 457 9.56 -12.84 18.08
C ASP A 457 9.01 -11.89 19.15
N ASN A 458 7.91 -12.27 19.72
CA ASN A 458 7.16 -11.43 20.63
C ASN A 458 6.67 -12.19 21.88
N VAL A 459 6.81 -11.64 23.12
CA VAL A 459 6.49 -12.22 24.43
C VAL A 459 5.52 -11.40 25.24
N THR A 460 4.42 -12.01 25.73
CA THR A 460 3.58 -11.42 26.77
C THR A 460 3.66 -12.19 28.08
N TYR A 461 3.83 -11.48 29.14
CA TYR A 461 3.70 -11.95 30.50
C TYR A 461 2.49 -11.29 31.16
N ILE A 462 1.51 -12.11 31.52
CA ILE A 462 0.28 -11.67 32.20
C ILE A 462 0.52 -11.76 33.71
N SER A 463 0.38 -10.65 34.43
CA SER A 463 0.56 -10.58 35.88
C SER A 463 -0.49 -9.64 36.48
N GLY A 464 -1.46 -10.19 37.20
CA GLY A 464 -2.59 -9.41 37.73
C GLY A 464 -3.32 -8.68 36.61
N ASP A 465 -3.40 -7.38 36.69
CA ASP A 465 -4.10 -6.50 35.75
C ASP A 465 -3.24 -6.04 34.58
N HIS A 466 -1.96 -6.46 34.56
CA HIS A 466 -0.97 -6.10 33.53
C HIS A 466 -0.79 -7.21 32.50
N ALA A 467 -0.52 -6.81 31.24
CA ALA A 467 -0.01 -7.68 30.21
C ALA A 467 1.23 -7.04 29.58
N PHE A 468 2.38 -7.32 30.20
CA PHE A 468 3.68 -6.84 29.72
C PHE A 468 4.06 -7.54 28.42
N LYS A 469 4.55 -6.78 27.44
CA LYS A 469 4.96 -7.31 26.16
C LYS A 469 6.32 -6.75 25.76
N VAL A 470 7.25 -7.62 25.36
CA VAL A 470 8.53 -7.26 24.76
C VAL A 470 8.68 -7.95 23.41
N GLY A 471 9.37 -7.41 22.46
CA GLY A 471 9.57 -8.06 21.18
C GLY A 471 10.77 -7.56 20.41
N PHE A 472 11.13 -8.38 19.43
CA PHE A 472 12.22 -8.16 18.51
C PHE A 472 11.78 -8.44 17.08
N SER A 473 12.27 -7.64 16.13
CA SER A 473 12.11 -7.89 14.70
C SER A 473 13.44 -7.63 13.98
N GLY A 474 13.89 -8.59 13.19
CA GLY A 474 15.02 -8.45 12.27
C GLY A 474 14.55 -8.59 10.84
N GLN A 475 14.99 -7.69 9.96
CA GLN A 475 14.68 -7.70 8.54
C GLN A 475 15.95 -7.50 7.74
N PHE A 476 16.20 -8.39 6.78
CA PHE A 476 17.39 -8.43 5.94
C PHE A 476 16.92 -8.37 4.49
N VAL A 477 17.31 -7.33 3.78
CA VAL A 477 16.89 -7.05 2.41
C VAL A 477 18.10 -7.10 1.49
N LYS A 478 17.99 -7.88 0.42
CA LYS A 478 18.99 -7.94 -0.64
C LYS A 478 18.31 -7.54 -1.95
N ASP A 479 18.77 -6.45 -2.53
CA ASP A 479 18.33 -5.92 -3.81
C ASP A 479 19.37 -6.13 -4.89
N THR A 480 18.93 -6.63 -6.05
CA THR A 480 19.73 -6.70 -7.27
C THR A 480 18.99 -5.95 -8.38
N ARG A 481 19.67 -5.03 -9.02
CA ARG A 481 19.15 -4.21 -10.12
C ARG A 481 19.93 -4.46 -11.40
N THR A 482 19.23 -4.51 -12.52
CA THR A 482 19.84 -4.59 -13.84
C THR A 482 19.29 -3.50 -14.74
N GLN A 483 20.15 -2.93 -15.60
CA GLN A 483 19.80 -1.92 -16.58
C GLN A 483 20.38 -2.30 -17.93
N THR A 484 19.54 -2.27 -18.97
CA THR A 484 20.01 -2.56 -20.33
C THR A 484 20.80 -1.39 -20.88
N GLN A 485 21.87 -1.69 -21.58
CA GLN A 485 22.56 -0.74 -22.43
C GLN A 485 21.68 -0.36 -23.60
N PHE A 486 21.72 0.93 -24.02
CA PHE A 486 20.92 1.44 -25.12
C PHE A 486 21.73 2.37 -26.02
N GLN A 487 21.25 2.53 -27.25
CA GLN A 487 21.71 3.53 -28.21
C GLN A 487 20.50 4.27 -28.75
N LEU A 488 20.54 5.60 -28.78
CA LEU A 488 19.42 6.44 -29.20
C LEU A 488 19.89 7.56 -30.13
N TYR A 489 19.30 7.60 -31.32
CA TYR A 489 19.40 8.75 -32.23
C TYR A 489 18.16 9.64 -32.13
N THR A 490 18.33 10.93 -31.97
CA THR A 490 17.25 11.92 -32.01
C THR A 490 17.37 12.77 -33.28
N PHE A 491 16.32 12.76 -34.12
CA PHE A 491 16.24 13.56 -35.35
C PHE A 491 15.28 14.74 -35.15
N PRO A 492 15.59 15.92 -35.71
CA PRO A 492 14.75 17.11 -35.56
C PRO A 492 13.42 17.00 -36.32
N ASN A 493 13.34 16.18 -37.37
CA ASN A 493 12.15 15.98 -38.18
C ASN A 493 12.29 14.74 -39.10
N VAL A 494 11.20 14.36 -39.79
CA VAL A 494 11.14 13.20 -40.69
C VAL A 494 12.13 13.36 -41.85
N ALA A 495 12.27 14.54 -42.46
CA ALA A 495 13.14 14.74 -43.60
C ALA A 495 14.62 14.48 -43.25
N SER A 496 15.07 14.96 -42.13
CA SER A 496 16.43 14.70 -41.61
C SER A 496 16.70 13.22 -41.37
N PHE A 497 15.72 12.47 -40.82
CA PHE A 497 15.83 11.02 -40.64
C PHE A 497 15.92 10.30 -42.02
N LEU A 498 15.08 10.68 -43.00
CA LEU A 498 15.09 10.04 -44.31
C LEU A 498 16.41 10.30 -45.05
N ALA A 499 16.97 11.51 -44.92
CA ALA A 499 18.28 11.84 -45.51
C ALA A 499 19.40 11.00 -44.83
N ALA A 500 19.34 10.79 -43.53
CA ALA A 500 20.32 9.96 -42.85
C ALA A 500 20.17 8.48 -43.22
N ARG A 501 18.94 7.98 -43.31
CA ARG A 501 18.62 6.59 -43.69
C ARG A 501 19.07 6.28 -45.13
N SER A 502 18.95 7.21 -46.03
CA SER A 502 19.42 7.03 -47.43
C SER A 502 20.92 7.18 -47.60
N GLY A 503 21.65 7.62 -46.55
CA GLY A 503 23.09 7.95 -46.64
C GLY A 503 23.38 9.35 -47.20
N ALA A 504 22.37 10.13 -47.57
CA ALA A 504 22.56 11.47 -48.10
C ALA A 504 23.10 12.47 -47.04
N ASN A 505 22.71 12.27 -45.77
CA ASN A 505 23.29 13.01 -44.66
C ASN A 505 23.30 12.13 -43.38
N PRO A 506 24.32 11.27 -43.21
CA PRO A 506 24.41 10.36 -42.03
C PRO A 506 24.51 11.08 -40.68
N PHE A 507 24.80 12.39 -40.67
CA PHE A 507 24.91 13.25 -39.52
C PHE A 507 23.70 14.19 -39.35
N GLY A 508 22.55 13.89 -39.97
CA GLY A 508 21.32 14.69 -39.90
C GLY A 508 20.55 14.62 -38.58
N TYR A 509 21.07 13.97 -37.55
CA TYR A 509 20.48 13.90 -36.22
C TYR A 509 20.81 15.12 -35.35
N SER A 510 20.01 15.37 -34.30
CA SER A 510 20.29 16.44 -33.33
C SER A 510 21.31 15.99 -32.29
N ASN A 511 21.16 14.75 -31.79
CA ASN A 511 22.10 14.11 -30.88
C ASN A 511 22.03 12.57 -30.99
N PHE A 512 23.12 11.96 -30.58
CA PHE A 512 23.25 10.53 -30.37
C PHE A 512 23.59 10.27 -28.90
N GLN A 513 22.93 9.30 -28.28
CA GLN A 513 23.21 8.86 -26.92
C GLN A 513 23.51 7.38 -26.89
N GLN A 514 24.52 6.97 -26.13
CA GLN A 514 24.83 5.59 -25.87
C GLN A 514 25.22 5.40 -24.42
N PHE A 515 24.56 4.41 -23.77
CA PHE A 515 24.88 4.05 -22.40
C PHE A 515 26.10 3.10 -22.36
N PHE A 516 27.00 3.38 -21.43
CA PHE A 516 28.16 2.57 -21.10
C PHE A 516 28.19 2.26 -19.61
N GLY A 517 28.93 1.22 -19.23
CA GLY A 517 29.25 0.88 -17.87
C GLY A 517 28.56 -0.38 -17.35
N GLU A 518 28.57 -0.55 -16.04
CA GLU A 518 28.09 -1.75 -15.37
C GLU A 518 26.57 -1.89 -15.51
N PRO A 519 26.10 -3.01 -16.09
CA PRO A 519 24.66 -3.19 -16.30
C PRO A 519 23.91 -3.66 -15.05
N SER A 520 24.63 -4.08 -14.00
CA SER A 520 24.05 -4.64 -12.78
C SER A 520 24.74 -4.10 -11.53
N TYR A 521 23.98 -3.96 -10.47
CA TYR A 521 24.48 -3.64 -9.14
C TYR A 521 23.63 -4.31 -8.07
N GLU A 522 24.22 -4.49 -6.90
CA GLU A 522 23.60 -5.16 -5.76
C GLU A 522 23.87 -4.35 -4.51
N TYR A 523 22.88 -4.30 -3.62
CA TYR A 523 23.03 -3.70 -2.30
C TYR A 523 22.19 -4.43 -1.26
N ASN A 524 22.62 -4.35 0.01
CA ASN A 524 21.96 -4.97 1.13
C ASN A 524 21.60 -3.90 2.14
N THR A 525 20.42 -4.03 2.75
CA THR A 525 19.99 -3.20 3.88
C THR A 525 19.45 -4.07 5.00
N ASN A 526 19.68 -3.65 6.24
CA ASN A 526 19.21 -4.39 7.39
C ASN A 526 18.50 -3.47 8.36
N MET A 527 17.48 -3.99 9.02
CA MET A 527 16.73 -3.28 10.03
C MET A 527 16.48 -4.17 11.25
N TRP A 528 16.69 -3.64 12.42
CA TRP A 528 16.38 -4.27 13.70
C TRP A 528 15.44 -3.38 14.48
N ALA A 529 14.52 -4.01 15.18
CA ALA A 529 13.55 -3.29 15.99
C ALA A 529 13.34 -4.02 17.32
N PHE A 530 13.26 -3.27 18.39
CA PHE A 530 12.97 -3.75 19.73
C PHE A 530 11.82 -2.94 20.29
N PHE A 531 10.96 -3.56 21.10
CA PHE A 531 9.93 -2.83 21.81
C PHE A 531 9.62 -3.46 23.17
N VAL A 532 9.08 -2.62 24.06
CA VAL A 532 8.46 -2.99 25.32
C VAL A 532 7.15 -2.23 25.46
N GLN A 533 6.11 -2.90 25.90
CA GLN A 533 4.81 -2.27 26.16
C GLN A 533 4.09 -2.96 27.31
N ASP A 534 3.15 -2.25 27.92
CA ASP A 534 2.23 -2.78 28.93
C ASP A 534 0.79 -2.41 28.57
N ASP A 535 -0.08 -3.37 28.60
CA ASP A 535 -1.53 -3.26 28.53
C ASP A 535 -2.08 -3.41 29.96
N TRP A 536 -2.33 -2.27 30.62
CA TRP A 536 -2.73 -2.20 32.01
C TRP A 536 -4.21 -1.90 32.17
N ARG A 537 -4.95 -2.82 32.77
CA ARG A 537 -6.36 -2.66 33.10
C ARG A 537 -6.52 -2.09 34.50
N LEU A 538 -6.46 -0.77 34.63
CA LEU A 538 -6.57 -0.08 35.92
C LEU A 538 -7.90 -0.31 36.62
N SER A 539 -8.96 -0.55 35.87
CA SER A 539 -10.29 -0.92 36.38
C SER A 539 -11.11 -1.68 35.32
N SER A 540 -12.32 -2.10 35.65
CA SER A 540 -13.23 -2.68 34.68
C SER A 540 -13.58 -1.74 33.51
N ASP A 541 -13.40 -0.45 33.71
CA ASP A 541 -13.85 0.61 32.78
C ASP A 541 -12.72 1.43 32.19
N PHE A 542 -11.50 1.30 32.71
CA PHE A 542 -10.34 2.07 32.25
C PHE A 542 -9.11 1.17 31.99
N LYS A 543 -8.61 1.29 30.77
CA LYS A 543 -7.43 0.58 30.28
C LYS A 543 -6.42 1.56 29.71
N LEU A 544 -5.15 1.34 30.01
CA LEU A 544 -4.00 2.12 29.54
C LEU A 544 -3.06 1.21 28.77
N LEU A 545 -2.59 1.64 27.60
CA LEU A 545 -1.49 1.05 26.87
C LEU A 545 -0.35 2.07 26.82
N TYR A 546 0.85 1.68 27.17
CA TYR A 546 2.05 2.51 26.98
C TYR A 546 3.25 1.64 26.67
N GLY A 547 4.24 2.24 26.01
CA GLY A 547 5.48 1.53 25.73
C GLY A 547 6.44 2.33 24.86
N LEU A 548 7.53 1.68 24.54
CA LEU A 548 8.67 2.24 23.83
C LEU A 548 9.13 1.26 22.76
N ARG A 549 9.37 1.77 21.57
CA ARG A 549 10.00 1.04 20.45
C ARG A 549 11.31 1.74 20.08
N HIS A 550 12.27 0.94 19.63
CA HIS A 550 13.56 1.44 19.12
C HIS A 550 13.88 0.71 17.82
N ASP A 551 14.05 1.46 16.73
CA ASP A 551 14.43 0.94 15.43
C ASP A 551 15.87 1.33 15.08
N ILE A 552 16.62 0.40 14.51
CA ILE A 552 17.99 0.60 14.04
C ILE A 552 18.04 0.22 12.58
N TYR A 553 18.48 1.13 11.74
CA TYR A 553 18.63 0.91 10.31
C TYR A 553 20.09 0.95 9.89
N ALA A 554 20.52 -0.08 9.17
CA ALA A 554 21.82 -0.13 8.50
C ALA A 554 21.59 0.06 6.98
N PRO A 555 21.97 1.22 6.42
CA PRO A 555 21.92 1.48 4.99
C PRO A 555 22.87 0.56 4.21
N PRO A 556 22.80 0.55 2.86
CA PRO A 556 23.75 -0.19 2.04
C PRO A 556 25.17 0.41 2.14
N ASP A 557 26.15 -0.36 1.70
CA ASP A 557 27.51 0.15 1.57
C ASP A 557 27.57 1.24 0.49
N GLY A 558 28.33 2.28 0.73
CA GLY A 558 28.62 3.33 -0.24
C GLY A 558 29.64 2.88 -1.30
N VAL A 559 29.86 3.75 -2.26
CA VAL A 559 30.83 3.53 -3.36
C VAL A 559 32.19 4.10 -2.95
N GLN A 560 33.14 3.25 -2.55
CA GLN A 560 34.44 3.63 -1.97
C GLN A 560 35.24 4.66 -2.79
N ASN A 561 35.14 4.58 -4.11
CA ASN A 561 35.83 5.50 -5.04
C ASN A 561 34.87 6.53 -5.69
N ALA A 562 33.70 6.78 -5.08
CA ALA A 562 32.79 7.84 -5.52
C ALA A 562 33.51 9.20 -5.56
N LEU A 563 33.17 10.01 -6.55
CA LEU A 563 33.75 11.35 -6.70
C LEU A 563 33.23 12.31 -5.62
N VAL A 564 31.98 12.11 -5.16
CA VAL A 564 31.38 12.83 -4.05
C VAL A 564 31.67 12.07 -2.76
N GLU A 565 32.28 12.73 -1.79
CA GLU A 565 32.73 12.09 -0.55
C GLU A 565 31.59 11.45 0.25
N SER A 566 30.45 12.11 0.39
CA SER A 566 29.27 11.61 1.09
C SER A 566 28.59 10.38 0.43
N SER A 567 29.01 9.98 -0.78
CA SER A 567 28.56 8.74 -1.42
C SER A 567 29.51 7.56 -1.17
N ARG A 568 30.63 7.75 -0.44
CA ARG A 568 31.60 6.70 -0.12
C ARG A 568 31.18 5.81 1.05
N GLY A 569 30.26 6.26 1.87
CA GLY A 569 29.67 5.53 2.97
C GLY A 569 28.42 6.23 3.47
N PHE A 570 27.47 5.48 4.00
CA PHE A 570 26.26 6.01 4.59
C PHE A 570 26.20 5.65 6.06
N GLU A 571 25.80 6.60 6.89
CA GLU A 571 25.75 6.42 8.33
C GLU A 571 24.57 5.54 8.76
N ARG A 572 24.79 4.75 9.82
CA ARG A 572 23.74 3.95 10.47
C ARG A 572 22.83 4.88 11.26
N ASP A 573 21.55 4.81 11.00
CA ASP A 573 20.54 5.48 11.82
C ASP A 573 20.12 4.58 12.99
N ALA A 574 20.45 4.97 14.21
CA ALA A 574 20.24 4.16 15.41
C ALA A 574 19.61 4.95 16.58
N ASN A 575 19.01 6.12 16.31
CA ASN A 575 18.41 6.96 17.35
C ASN A 575 16.87 7.00 17.34
N ASN A 576 16.23 6.07 16.64
CA ASN A 576 14.79 6.07 16.35
C ASN A 576 13.95 5.55 17.53
N TRP A 577 13.86 6.33 18.58
CA TRP A 577 13.05 6.04 19.76
C TRP A 577 11.60 6.49 19.59
N GLN A 578 10.65 5.58 19.84
CA GLN A 578 9.23 5.75 19.54
C GLN A 578 8.36 5.54 20.79
N PRO A 579 8.27 6.52 21.70
CA PRO A 579 7.35 6.44 22.83
C PRO A 579 5.89 6.51 22.32
N ARG A 580 5.04 5.68 22.90
CA ARG A 580 3.61 5.62 22.56
C ARG A 580 2.78 5.37 23.80
N ALA A 581 1.62 6.02 23.88
CA ALA A 581 0.64 5.82 24.93
C ALA A 581 -0.77 5.97 24.37
N GLY A 582 -1.71 5.24 24.97
CA GLY A 582 -3.12 5.32 24.64
C GLY A 582 -3.99 4.78 25.77
N PHE A 583 -5.25 5.22 25.77
CA PHE A 583 -6.22 4.74 26.76
C PHE A 583 -7.58 4.46 26.12
N VAL A 584 -8.35 3.63 26.78
CA VAL A 584 -9.78 3.46 26.52
C VAL A 584 -10.53 3.56 27.85
N TRP A 585 -11.54 4.42 27.88
CA TRP A 585 -12.37 4.66 29.05
C TRP A 585 -13.85 4.46 28.72
N THR A 586 -14.43 3.44 29.34
CA THR A 586 -15.85 3.15 29.23
C THR A 586 -16.63 4.03 30.21
N LEU A 587 -17.55 4.83 29.71
CA LEU A 587 -18.30 5.82 30.48
C LEU A 587 -19.77 5.39 30.67
N GLY A 588 -20.32 5.77 31.81
CA GLY A 588 -21.72 5.53 32.11
C GLY A 588 -22.03 4.12 32.63
N GLN A 589 -23.10 3.96 33.37
CA GLN A 589 -23.52 2.66 33.92
C GLN A 589 -23.99 1.68 32.84
N ASP A 590 -24.50 2.21 31.71
CA ASP A 590 -24.93 1.40 30.55
C ASP A 590 -23.74 0.85 29.73
N ARG A 591 -22.49 1.31 30.02
CA ARG A 591 -21.24 0.91 29.36
C ARG A 591 -21.29 1.01 27.82
N ARG A 592 -22.06 1.93 27.30
CA ARG A 592 -22.27 2.15 25.83
C ARG A 592 -21.50 3.33 25.28
N THR A 593 -20.83 4.12 26.11
CA THR A 593 -20.00 5.26 25.72
C THR A 593 -18.57 4.98 26.00
N VAL A 594 -17.72 5.18 25.02
CA VAL A 594 -16.27 4.97 25.12
C VAL A 594 -15.55 6.23 24.67
N LEU A 595 -14.67 6.71 25.53
CA LEU A 595 -13.67 7.71 25.18
C LEU A 595 -12.33 7.00 25.01
N ARG A 596 -11.71 7.16 23.85
CA ARG A 596 -10.38 6.65 23.59
C ARG A 596 -9.44 7.75 23.11
N GLY A 597 -8.19 7.66 23.50
CA GLY A 597 -7.16 8.61 23.08
C GLY A 597 -5.83 7.91 22.93
N ASN A 598 -5.01 8.41 22.01
CA ASN A 598 -3.67 7.91 21.82
C ASN A 598 -2.74 9.02 21.36
N THR A 599 -1.46 8.88 21.68
CA THR A 599 -0.39 9.76 21.23
C THR A 599 0.92 8.99 21.13
N GLY A 600 1.79 9.39 20.22
CA GLY A 600 3.09 8.77 20.08
C GLY A 600 3.90 9.29 18.93
N LEU A 601 5.18 8.93 18.95
CA LEU A 601 6.15 9.19 17.89
C LEU A 601 6.30 7.91 17.05
N MET A 602 6.21 8.04 15.74
CA MET A 602 6.38 6.97 14.77
C MET A 602 7.49 7.33 13.78
N TYR A 603 8.33 6.36 13.46
CA TYR A 603 9.32 6.49 12.39
C TYR A 603 8.88 5.69 11.15
N ASP A 604 9.25 6.20 10.00
CA ASP A 604 8.99 5.57 8.72
C ASP A 604 9.94 4.40 8.45
N GLN A 605 9.70 3.68 7.36
CA GLN A 605 10.73 2.81 6.81
C GLN A 605 11.71 3.64 5.99
N PRO A 606 13.00 3.28 5.99
CA PRO A 606 13.97 3.85 5.06
C PRO A 606 13.60 3.50 3.61
N LEU A 607 13.76 4.47 2.71
CA LEU A 607 13.51 4.28 1.27
C LEU A 607 14.83 3.97 0.57
N ASN A 608 14.99 2.74 0.09
CA ASN A 608 16.24 2.30 -0.57
C ASN A 608 16.57 3.12 -1.82
N ALA A 609 15.57 3.69 -2.50
CA ALA A 609 15.76 4.56 -3.66
C ALA A 609 16.64 5.80 -3.36
N ILE A 610 16.69 6.27 -2.11
CA ILE A 610 17.57 7.36 -1.68
C ILE A 610 19.02 6.97 -1.88
N TYR A 611 19.40 5.81 -1.36
CA TYR A 611 20.77 5.27 -1.42
C TYR A 611 21.09 4.76 -2.82
N GLU A 612 20.12 4.15 -3.52
CA GLU A 612 20.27 3.70 -4.89
C GLU A 612 20.72 4.83 -5.81
N GLN A 613 20.08 6.02 -5.70
CA GLN A 613 20.47 7.18 -6.51
C GLN A 613 21.93 7.58 -6.26
N ALA A 614 22.36 7.60 -4.99
CA ALA A 614 23.74 7.95 -4.62
C ALA A 614 24.76 6.89 -5.07
N ILE A 615 24.38 5.62 -5.13
CA ILE A 615 25.23 4.53 -5.60
C ILE A 615 25.35 4.52 -7.13
N VAL A 616 24.24 4.76 -7.84
CA VAL A 616 24.19 4.66 -9.31
C VAL A 616 24.71 5.91 -9.99
N ASN A 617 24.40 7.08 -9.44
CA ASN A 617 24.71 8.39 -10.01
C ASN A 617 25.77 9.14 -9.19
N ASP A 618 26.88 8.46 -8.87
CA ASP A 618 27.97 8.99 -8.05
C ASP A 618 28.88 9.99 -8.77
N GLY A 619 28.53 10.36 -10.02
CA GLY A 619 29.29 11.26 -10.87
C GLY A 619 30.50 10.65 -11.59
N SER A 620 30.84 9.40 -11.29
CA SER A 620 31.97 8.70 -11.89
C SER A 620 31.71 8.23 -13.32
N THR A 621 32.74 7.68 -13.96
CA THR A 621 32.66 7.05 -15.30
C THR A 621 32.18 5.60 -15.24
N ARG A 622 31.80 5.09 -14.06
CA ARG A 622 31.39 3.69 -13.89
C ARG A 622 30.08 3.39 -14.62
N ARG A 623 29.17 4.35 -14.67
CA ARG A 623 27.88 4.28 -15.37
C ARG A 623 27.53 5.65 -15.96
N GLY A 624 26.91 5.67 -17.13
CA GLY A 624 26.39 6.89 -17.72
C GLY A 624 26.18 6.79 -19.21
N ALA A 625 25.53 7.79 -19.78
CA ALA A 625 25.35 7.92 -21.21
C ALA A 625 26.32 8.97 -21.77
N VAL A 626 26.99 8.63 -22.84
CA VAL A 626 27.69 9.61 -23.69
C VAL A 626 26.65 10.24 -24.60
N THR A 627 26.59 11.58 -24.68
CA THR A 627 25.74 12.31 -25.58
C THR A 627 26.63 13.10 -26.56
N LEU A 628 26.51 12.82 -27.86
CA LEU A 628 27.29 13.45 -28.92
C LEU A 628 26.37 14.18 -29.91
N GLN A 629 26.77 15.39 -30.26
CA GLN A 629 26.19 16.12 -31.39
C GLN A 629 26.95 15.81 -32.70
N PRO A 630 26.32 15.93 -33.86
CA PRO A 630 26.94 15.57 -35.16
C PRO A 630 28.31 16.18 -35.43
N ALA A 631 28.53 17.43 -34.96
CA ALA A 631 29.77 18.16 -35.15
C ALA A 631 30.90 17.78 -34.17
N GLN A 632 30.62 16.97 -33.15
CA GLN A 632 31.62 16.58 -32.17
C GLN A 632 32.50 15.44 -32.67
N ALA A 633 33.77 15.47 -32.29
CA ALA A 633 34.74 14.43 -32.61
C ALA A 633 34.25 13.06 -32.03
N GLY A 634 34.27 12.01 -32.87
CA GLY A 634 33.81 10.70 -32.51
C GLY A 634 32.30 10.48 -32.65
N ALA A 635 31.53 11.47 -33.11
CA ALA A 635 30.11 11.30 -33.38
C ALA A 635 29.91 10.22 -34.46
N PRO A 636 29.06 9.20 -34.24
CA PRO A 636 28.90 8.11 -35.23
C PRO A 636 28.00 8.53 -36.39
N ALA A 637 28.35 8.10 -37.58
CA ALA A 637 27.47 8.22 -38.75
C ALA A 637 26.30 7.25 -38.62
N PHE A 638 25.06 7.72 -38.72
CA PHE A 638 23.85 6.86 -38.63
C PHE A 638 23.90 5.77 -39.73
N PRO A 639 23.57 4.53 -39.43
CA PRO A 639 23.05 3.96 -38.16
C PRO A 639 24.14 3.32 -37.27
N ASN A 640 25.42 3.64 -37.46
CA ASN A 640 26.50 3.05 -36.67
C ASN A 640 26.40 3.49 -35.19
N VAL A 641 27.00 2.69 -34.30
CA VAL A 641 27.09 2.94 -32.85
C VAL A 641 28.56 2.95 -32.44
N LEU A 642 28.88 3.46 -31.26
CA LEU A 642 30.25 3.48 -30.76
C LEU A 642 30.70 2.05 -30.42
N ALA A 643 31.88 1.66 -30.87
CA ALA A 643 32.45 0.32 -30.70
C ALA A 643 33.12 0.14 -29.31
N GLY A 644 32.43 0.37 -28.24
CA GLY A 644 32.97 0.35 -26.90
C GLY A 644 33.29 1.75 -26.39
N GLY A 645 33.61 1.85 -25.12
CA GLY A 645 33.89 3.11 -24.44
C GLY A 645 33.64 3.02 -22.93
N THR A 646 34.12 4.03 -22.23
CA THR A 646 33.74 4.31 -20.85
C THR A 646 32.67 5.39 -20.85
N ALA A 647 31.77 5.38 -19.89
CA ALA A 647 30.88 6.49 -19.67
C ALA A 647 31.69 7.78 -19.52
N ALA A 648 31.22 8.87 -20.07
CA ALA A 648 31.75 10.18 -19.71
C ALA A 648 31.45 10.44 -18.23
N ALA A 649 32.36 11.10 -17.51
CA ALA A 649 32.06 11.58 -16.19
C ALA A 649 30.80 12.47 -16.26
N SER A 650 29.82 12.20 -15.41
CA SER A 650 28.62 13.03 -15.34
C SER A 650 28.98 14.38 -14.73
N ASN A 651 28.46 15.46 -15.28
CA ASN A 651 28.49 16.76 -14.62
C ASN A 651 27.45 16.92 -13.50
N THR A 652 26.74 15.85 -13.19
CA THR A 652 25.73 15.78 -12.13
C THR A 652 25.98 14.53 -11.28
N ALA A 653 25.95 14.71 -9.96
CA ALA A 653 26.06 13.60 -9.01
C ALA A 653 24.89 13.61 -8.02
N TRP A 654 24.62 12.45 -7.44
CA TRP A 654 23.63 12.27 -6.38
C TRP A 654 24.33 11.78 -5.13
N THR A 655 23.81 12.18 -3.97
CA THR A 655 24.32 11.75 -2.66
C THR A 655 23.22 11.76 -1.60
N VAL A 656 23.55 11.26 -0.43
CA VAL A 656 22.74 11.38 0.78
C VAL A 656 23.47 12.33 1.71
N ASP A 657 22.73 13.25 2.35
CA ASP A 657 23.29 14.15 3.34
C ASP A 657 23.90 13.34 4.49
N PRO A 658 25.11 13.64 4.98
CA PRO A 658 25.70 12.95 6.12
C PRO A 658 24.84 12.98 7.38
N ASP A 659 24.06 14.04 7.59
CA ASP A 659 23.16 14.21 8.73
C ASP A 659 21.74 13.68 8.45
N PHE A 660 21.56 12.90 7.40
CA PHE A 660 20.25 12.35 7.01
C PHE A 660 19.65 11.47 8.12
N GLN A 661 18.40 11.76 8.48
CA GLN A 661 17.61 10.99 9.44
C GLN A 661 16.34 10.44 8.80
N ILE A 662 15.86 9.31 9.32
CA ILE A 662 14.60 8.72 8.88
C ILE A 662 13.45 9.63 9.31
N ALA A 663 12.52 9.88 8.37
CA ALA A 663 11.33 10.68 8.63
C ALA A 663 10.51 10.14 9.80
N ARG A 664 10.00 11.04 10.63
CA ARG A 664 9.20 10.72 11.81
C ARG A 664 7.96 11.58 11.90
N MET A 665 6.96 11.09 12.62
CA MET A 665 5.68 11.79 12.79
C MET A 665 5.17 11.63 14.22
N TRP A 666 4.82 12.75 14.84
CA TRP A 666 4.03 12.76 16.05
C TRP A 666 2.55 12.68 15.70
N GLN A 667 1.83 11.71 16.27
CA GLN A 667 0.40 11.54 16.09
C GLN A 667 -0.31 11.67 17.44
N SER A 668 -1.48 12.34 17.44
CA SER A 668 -2.38 12.41 18.60
C SER A 668 -3.83 12.35 18.12
N ASN A 669 -4.61 11.53 18.82
CA ASN A 669 -6.01 11.31 18.46
C ASN A 669 -6.86 11.18 19.70
N VAL A 670 -8.09 11.69 19.63
CA VAL A 670 -9.16 11.48 20.63
C VAL A 670 -10.43 11.12 19.89
N GLN A 671 -11.15 10.10 20.36
CA GLN A 671 -12.42 9.66 19.80
C GLN A 671 -13.42 9.39 20.91
N LEU A 672 -14.62 9.96 20.78
CA LEU A 672 -15.78 9.62 21.58
C LEU A 672 -16.73 8.78 20.72
N GLU A 673 -17.04 7.57 21.17
CA GLU A 673 -17.98 6.66 20.51
C GLU A 673 -19.12 6.30 21.47
N ARG A 674 -20.34 6.27 20.93
CA ARG A 674 -21.54 5.87 21.69
C ARG A 674 -22.35 4.84 20.90
N GLY A 675 -22.65 3.72 21.59
CA GLY A 675 -23.62 2.74 21.12
C GLY A 675 -25.07 3.26 21.33
N ILE A 676 -25.86 3.22 20.27
CA ILE A 676 -27.25 3.65 20.23
C ILE A 676 -28.13 2.41 20.05
N GLY A 677 -28.78 1.99 21.11
CA GLY A 677 -29.42 0.69 21.16
C GLY A 677 -28.39 -0.42 21.07
N GLU A 678 -28.76 -1.54 20.46
CA GLU A 678 -27.88 -2.71 20.31
C GLU A 678 -27.26 -2.82 18.93
N LEU A 679 -27.70 -2.00 17.97
CA LEU A 679 -27.36 -2.16 16.55
C LEU A 679 -26.50 -1.03 15.98
N TYR A 680 -26.53 0.14 16.57
CA TYR A 680 -25.91 1.33 16.00
C TYR A 680 -24.79 1.86 16.90
N SER A 681 -23.77 2.48 16.28
CA SER A 681 -22.85 3.37 17.00
C SER A 681 -22.61 4.65 16.21
N ALA A 682 -22.34 5.72 16.96
CA ALA A 682 -21.89 6.99 16.41
C ALA A 682 -20.57 7.38 17.07
N ALA A 683 -19.62 7.86 16.28
CA ALA A 683 -18.31 8.29 16.78
C ALA A 683 -17.94 9.68 16.25
N LEU A 684 -17.28 10.46 17.11
CA LEU A 684 -16.66 11.74 16.82
C LEU A 684 -15.16 11.63 17.14
N GLY A 685 -14.32 11.84 16.15
CA GLY A 685 -12.86 11.78 16.27
C GLY A 685 -12.19 13.10 15.92
N LEU A 686 -11.11 13.41 16.64
CA LEU A 686 -10.18 14.51 16.37
C LEU A 686 -8.80 13.92 16.17
N SER A 687 -8.11 14.31 15.09
CA SER A 687 -6.78 13.85 14.76
C SER A 687 -5.85 15.06 14.53
N TYR A 688 -4.64 14.97 15.07
CA TYR A 688 -3.55 15.88 14.81
C TYR A 688 -2.26 15.08 14.55
N THR A 689 -1.58 15.39 13.45
CA THR A 689 -0.26 14.83 13.19
C THR A 689 0.71 15.91 12.74
N ARG A 690 1.99 15.76 13.11
CA ARG A 690 3.09 16.60 12.65
C ARG A 690 4.27 15.73 12.23
N GLY A 691 4.65 15.84 10.96
CA GLY A 691 5.80 15.16 10.38
C GLY A 691 7.06 16.02 10.47
N TYR A 692 8.18 15.36 10.71
CA TYR A 692 9.51 15.95 10.81
C TYR A 692 10.49 15.13 9.97
N ASP A 693 11.60 15.76 9.60
CA ASP A 693 12.69 15.09 8.89
C ASP A 693 12.25 14.46 7.57
N LEU A 694 11.23 15.05 6.90
CA LEU A 694 10.76 14.53 5.62
C LEU A 694 11.83 14.72 4.55
N PRO A 695 12.08 13.71 3.67
CA PRO A 695 13.13 13.76 2.68
C PRO A 695 12.78 14.72 1.53
N VAL A 696 13.73 15.58 1.18
CA VAL A 696 13.70 16.42 -0.01
C VAL A 696 15.02 16.34 -0.76
N VAL A 697 15.00 16.62 -2.06
CA VAL A 697 16.20 16.66 -2.89
C VAL A 697 16.61 18.11 -3.10
N THR A 698 17.86 18.45 -2.77
CA THR A 698 18.44 19.78 -2.87
C THR A 698 19.69 19.74 -3.74
N ASN A 699 19.88 20.71 -4.63
CA ASN A 699 21.17 20.92 -5.30
C ASN A 699 22.12 21.65 -4.35
N THR A 700 22.90 20.90 -3.58
CA THR A 700 23.82 21.43 -2.56
C THR A 700 25.11 22.02 -3.13
N ASN A 701 25.32 21.89 -4.46
CA ASN A 701 26.52 22.42 -5.13
C ASN A 701 26.45 23.92 -5.45
N LEU A 702 25.24 24.50 -5.41
CA LEU A 702 25.03 25.92 -5.73
C LEU A 702 25.51 26.82 -4.59
N ILE A 703 26.27 27.86 -4.95
CA ILE A 703 26.72 28.92 -4.04
C ILE A 703 26.64 30.29 -4.72
N ASN A 704 26.53 31.36 -3.92
CA ASN A 704 26.55 32.77 -4.37
C ASN A 704 25.50 33.06 -5.46
N PRO A 705 24.20 33.13 -5.10
CA PRO A 705 23.18 33.51 -6.06
C PRO A 705 23.46 34.86 -6.68
N ILE A 706 23.14 35.02 -7.96
CA ILE A 706 23.44 36.22 -8.74
C ILE A 706 22.31 37.25 -8.74
N GLY A 707 21.17 36.92 -8.19
CA GLY A 707 19.98 37.74 -8.13
C GLY A 707 18.79 37.01 -7.55
N THR A 708 17.60 37.61 -7.64
CA THR A 708 16.33 37.02 -7.23
C THR A 708 15.27 37.23 -8.33
N LEU A 709 14.35 36.24 -8.43
CA LEU A 709 13.13 36.41 -9.19
C LEU A 709 12.20 37.43 -8.52
N PRO A 710 11.16 37.96 -9.20
CA PRO A 710 10.23 38.92 -8.62
C PRO A 710 9.52 38.43 -7.36
N ASP A 711 9.37 37.12 -7.19
CA ASP A 711 8.78 36.47 -6.01
C ASP A 711 9.80 36.13 -4.89
N GLY A 712 11.04 36.51 -5.06
CA GLY A 712 12.11 36.36 -4.04
C GLY A 712 12.98 35.11 -4.18
N ARG A 713 12.63 34.16 -5.07
CA ARG A 713 13.44 32.96 -5.29
C ARG A 713 14.84 33.32 -5.83
N ALA A 714 15.86 32.64 -5.31
CA ALA A 714 17.25 32.86 -5.66
C ALA A 714 17.55 32.45 -7.12
N ILE A 715 18.23 33.29 -7.88
CA ILE A 715 18.73 32.99 -9.25
C ILE A 715 20.20 32.59 -9.17
N TRP A 716 20.54 31.46 -9.77
CA TRP A 716 21.88 30.90 -9.75
C TRP A 716 22.61 31.13 -11.06
N SER A 717 23.94 31.15 -11.00
CA SER A 717 24.77 31.26 -12.18
C SER A 717 24.80 29.99 -13.01
N THR A 718 24.68 30.09 -14.33
CA THR A 718 24.89 28.95 -15.24
C THR A 718 26.37 28.62 -15.47
N ALA A 719 27.29 29.53 -15.11
CA ALA A 719 28.73 29.27 -15.15
C ALA A 719 29.13 28.24 -14.08
N ILE A 720 30.03 27.31 -14.41
CA ILE A 720 30.55 26.30 -13.54
C ILE A 720 32.00 26.65 -13.19
N ASN A 721 32.23 27.18 -11.97
CA ASN A 721 33.53 27.50 -11.43
C ASN A 721 33.48 27.59 -9.90
N ALA A 722 34.63 27.79 -9.25
CA ALA A 722 34.72 27.81 -7.78
C ALA A 722 33.96 28.98 -7.10
N ASN A 723 33.52 30.02 -7.85
CA ASN A 723 32.67 31.08 -7.28
C ASN A 723 31.16 30.75 -7.36
N THR A 724 30.78 29.77 -8.14
CA THR A 724 29.36 29.46 -8.44
C THR A 724 28.97 28.03 -8.01
N ARG A 725 29.98 27.18 -7.83
CA ARG A 725 29.79 25.78 -7.39
C ARG A 725 30.76 25.46 -6.24
N ARG A 726 30.26 24.75 -5.26
CA ARG A 726 31.06 24.25 -4.14
C ARG A 726 32.14 23.28 -4.62
N ASP A 727 31.75 22.40 -5.56
CA ASP A 727 32.63 21.51 -6.30
C ASP A 727 32.50 21.79 -7.80
N PRO A 728 33.47 22.49 -8.41
CA PRO A 728 33.40 22.92 -9.81
C PRO A 728 33.58 21.76 -10.81
N ARG A 729 33.78 20.52 -10.36
CA ARG A 729 33.72 19.35 -11.24
C ARG A 729 32.27 19.05 -11.69
N PHE A 730 31.27 19.51 -10.91
CA PHE A 730 29.86 19.25 -11.14
C PHE A 730 29.06 20.53 -11.38
N ASN A 731 28.08 20.46 -12.28
CA ASN A 731 27.04 21.47 -12.37
C ASN A 731 26.06 21.35 -11.18
N ALA A 732 25.68 20.14 -10.83
CA ALA A 732 24.76 19.85 -9.73
C ALA A 732 25.24 18.67 -8.88
N ILE A 733 25.08 18.78 -7.55
CA ILE A 733 25.16 17.66 -6.61
C ILE A 733 23.82 17.63 -5.88
N PHE A 734 22.98 16.67 -6.25
CA PHE A 734 21.69 16.48 -5.64
C PHE A 734 21.82 15.62 -4.38
N ALA A 735 21.66 16.25 -3.22
CA ALA A 735 21.64 15.56 -1.93
C ALA A 735 20.21 15.34 -1.46
N THR A 736 19.90 14.11 -1.03
CA THR A 736 18.68 13.87 -0.27
C THR A 736 18.90 14.29 1.18
N GLN A 737 18.09 15.23 1.65
CA GLN A 737 18.17 15.85 3.00
C GLN A 737 16.85 15.60 3.75
N SER A 738 16.93 15.44 5.05
CA SER A 738 15.79 15.28 5.98
C SER A 738 15.45 16.60 6.67
N ILE A 739 14.90 17.56 5.93
CA ILE A 739 14.70 18.95 6.41
C ILE A 739 13.27 19.46 6.29
N ALA A 740 12.34 18.69 5.70
CA ALA A 740 10.98 19.16 5.51
C ALA A 740 10.03 18.70 6.62
N GLU A 741 8.89 19.38 6.70
CA GLU A 741 7.85 19.18 7.71
C GLU A 741 6.47 19.07 7.08
N SER A 742 5.53 18.44 7.82
CA SER A 742 4.11 18.39 7.45
C SER A 742 3.20 18.54 8.66
N ASP A 743 2.00 19.04 8.44
CA ASP A 743 0.93 19.17 9.44
C ASP A 743 -0.37 18.61 8.87
N TYR A 744 -1.11 17.84 9.69
CA TYR A 744 -2.48 17.39 9.38
C TYR A 744 -3.39 17.54 10.58
N LYS A 745 -4.61 18.01 10.31
CA LYS A 745 -5.69 18.17 11.30
C LYS A 745 -6.98 17.65 10.69
N ALA A 746 -7.74 16.85 11.45
CA ALA A 746 -9.03 16.37 10.98
C ALA A 746 -10.07 16.20 12.09
N LEU A 747 -11.31 16.36 11.67
CA LEU A 747 -12.51 15.97 12.41
C LEU A 747 -13.17 14.84 11.62
N THR A 748 -13.50 13.75 12.29
CA THR A 748 -14.16 12.60 11.69
C THR A 748 -15.45 12.30 12.41
N LEU A 749 -16.53 12.13 11.64
CA LEU A 749 -17.83 11.64 12.10
C LEU A 749 -18.05 10.26 11.49
N GLN A 750 -18.43 9.28 12.31
CA GLN A 750 -18.71 7.92 11.83
C GLN A 750 -20.05 7.44 12.37
N PHE A 751 -20.81 6.73 11.53
CA PHE A 751 -22.09 6.12 11.89
C PHE A 751 -22.14 4.69 11.37
N THR A 752 -22.18 3.74 12.29
CA THR A 752 -22.08 2.30 11.99
C THR A 752 -23.39 1.60 12.39
N ARG A 753 -23.82 0.65 11.58
CA ARG A 753 -24.84 -0.33 11.93
C ARG A 753 -24.25 -1.72 11.75
N ARG A 754 -24.21 -2.50 12.83
CA ARG A 754 -23.78 -3.91 12.73
C ARG A 754 -24.77 -4.75 11.92
N PHE A 755 -24.30 -5.88 11.41
CA PHE A 755 -25.17 -6.78 10.65
C PHE A 755 -26.27 -7.36 11.54
N HIS A 756 -27.50 -7.05 11.20
CA HIS A 756 -28.69 -7.59 11.85
C HIS A 756 -29.85 -7.59 10.85
N ARG A 757 -30.61 -8.70 10.80
CA ARG A 757 -31.71 -8.91 9.84
C ARG A 757 -31.32 -8.57 8.41
N GLY A 758 -30.10 -8.99 8.01
CA GLY A 758 -29.60 -8.88 6.66
C GLY A 758 -29.07 -7.50 6.27
N ILE A 759 -28.91 -6.52 7.14
CA ILE A 759 -28.43 -5.18 6.78
C ILE A 759 -27.31 -4.75 7.72
N GLN A 760 -26.21 -4.24 7.13
CA GLN A 760 -25.15 -3.51 7.83
C GLN A 760 -24.69 -2.30 7.00
N TRP A 761 -24.16 -1.28 7.65
CA TRP A 761 -23.45 -0.18 7.01
C TRP A 761 -22.38 0.41 7.90
N ASP A 762 -21.44 1.06 7.24
CA ASP A 762 -20.44 1.91 7.84
C ASP A 762 -20.34 3.18 6.99
N LEU A 763 -20.64 4.34 7.58
CA LEU A 763 -20.63 5.65 6.93
C LEU A 763 -19.69 6.56 7.70
N ALA A 764 -18.82 7.27 7.02
CA ALA A 764 -17.93 8.22 7.67
C ALA A 764 -17.72 9.49 6.84
N TYR A 765 -17.61 10.60 7.54
CA TYR A 765 -17.26 11.90 6.98
C TYR A 765 -16.02 12.43 7.68
N THR A 766 -15.05 12.88 6.89
CA THR A 766 -13.82 13.52 7.40
C THR A 766 -13.69 14.93 6.83
N LEU A 767 -13.52 15.89 7.72
CA LEU A 767 -13.07 17.25 7.40
C LEU A 767 -11.58 17.33 7.77
N GLY A 768 -10.70 17.32 6.75
CA GLY A 768 -9.27 17.29 6.94
C GLY A 768 -8.56 18.50 6.34
N LYS A 769 -7.35 18.79 6.82
CA LYS A 769 -6.41 19.72 6.20
C LYS A 769 -4.99 19.18 6.34
N SER A 770 -4.29 19.05 5.21
CA SER A 770 -2.91 18.63 5.16
C SER A 770 -2.05 19.67 4.44
N GLU A 771 -0.96 20.08 5.06
CA GLU A 771 0.03 21.03 4.50
C GLU A 771 1.45 20.49 4.73
N ASP A 772 2.36 20.76 3.80
CA ASP A 772 3.77 20.44 3.92
C ASP A 772 4.64 21.44 3.14
N ASN A 773 5.94 21.39 3.38
CA ASN A 773 6.96 22.03 2.54
C ASN A 773 7.90 20.99 1.91
N ALA A 774 7.40 19.76 1.68
CA ALA A 774 8.13 18.63 1.14
C ALA A 774 7.77 18.36 -0.33
N PRO A 775 8.34 19.09 -1.33
CA PRO A 775 8.14 18.76 -2.73
C PRO A 775 8.71 17.37 -3.01
N ILE A 776 7.84 16.44 -3.39
CA ILE A 776 8.20 15.03 -3.54
C ILE A 776 8.51 14.70 -5.00
N THR A 777 9.69 14.15 -5.24
CA THR A 777 10.08 13.63 -6.55
C THR A 777 9.57 12.21 -6.76
N SER A 778 9.41 11.81 -8.02
CA SER A 778 9.09 10.42 -8.38
C SER A 778 10.19 9.42 -7.97
N THR A 779 11.38 9.88 -7.64
CA THR A 779 12.48 9.07 -7.10
C THR A 779 12.17 8.57 -5.70
N LEU A 780 11.55 9.39 -4.86
CA LEU A 780 11.25 9.07 -3.46
C LEU A 780 9.89 8.42 -3.29
N SER A 781 8.97 8.64 -4.22
CA SER A 781 7.59 8.17 -4.12
C SER A 781 7.04 7.76 -5.48
N VAL A 782 6.08 6.86 -5.49
CA VAL A 782 5.28 6.50 -6.69
C VAL A 782 4.36 7.64 -7.13
N GLN A 783 4.21 8.68 -6.31
CA GLN A 783 3.46 9.90 -6.57
C GLN A 783 4.34 11.11 -6.26
N GLY A 784 4.87 11.75 -7.28
CA GLY A 784 5.58 13.02 -7.15
C GLY A 784 4.72 14.19 -7.62
N ASP A 785 4.93 15.36 -7.05
CA ASP A 785 4.25 16.62 -7.44
C ASP A 785 5.15 17.57 -8.22
N THR A 786 6.46 17.44 -8.04
CA THR A 786 7.47 18.31 -8.71
C THR A 786 8.71 17.52 -9.09
N GLY A 787 9.64 18.19 -9.79
CA GLY A 787 11.00 17.68 -10.01
C GLY A 787 11.92 17.84 -8.81
N GLY A 788 11.52 18.62 -7.80
CA GLY A 788 12.31 18.99 -6.62
C GLY A 788 11.87 20.32 -6.03
N ARG A 789 12.74 20.94 -5.24
CA ARG A 789 12.52 22.26 -4.65
C ARG A 789 12.46 23.33 -5.73
N SER A 790 11.59 24.32 -5.57
CA SER A 790 11.51 25.48 -6.47
C SER A 790 12.44 26.64 -6.06
N ASP A 791 13.00 26.57 -4.87
CA ASP A 791 14.11 27.42 -4.44
C ASP A 791 15.12 26.60 -3.61
N GLN A 792 16.37 26.57 -4.03
CA GLN A 792 17.41 25.81 -3.33
C GLN A 792 17.90 26.53 -2.04
N ALA A 793 17.62 27.81 -1.90
CA ALA A 793 17.99 28.60 -0.73
C ALA A 793 16.93 28.56 0.38
N ASP A 794 15.65 28.60 0.02
CA ASP A 794 14.54 28.65 0.99
C ASP A 794 13.50 27.55 0.71
N LEU A 795 13.33 26.62 1.65
CA LEU A 795 12.36 25.53 1.54
C LEU A 795 10.92 26.01 1.82
N GLU A 796 10.74 27.08 2.60
CA GLU A 796 9.41 27.60 2.94
C GLU A 796 8.64 28.15 1.74
N VAL A 797 9.33 28.51 0.66
CA VAL A 797 8.71 28.86 -0.64
C VAL A 797 7.82 27.71 -1.16
N ASP A 798 8.14 26.45 -0.81
CA ASP A 798 7.40 25.27 -1.22
C ASP A 798 6.30 24.86 -0.21
N ARG A 799 6.03 25.66 0.85
CA ARG A 799 4.93 25.40 1.77
C ARG A 799 3.57 25.56 1.06
N GLY A 800 2.72 24.57 1.19
CA GLY A 800 1.39 24.58 0.56
C GLY A 800 0.57 23.34 0.91
N PRO A 801 -0.64 23.22 0.36
CA PRO A 801 -1.46 22.03 0.50
C PRO A 801 -0.69 20.78 0.05
N HIS A 802 -0.85 19.70 0.81
CA HIS A 802 -0.30 18.40 0.44
C HIS A 802 -0.92 17.90 -0.87
N ILE A 803 -0.15 17.22 -1.71
CA ILE A 803 -0.57 16.77 -3.06
C ILE A 803 -1.87 15.93 -3.08
N LEU A 804 -2.21 15.29 -1.98
CA LEU A 804 -3.46 14.54 -1.78
C LEU A 804 -4.36 15.17 -0.71
N ASP A 805 -4.24 16.47 -0.43
CA ASP A 805 -5.18 17.15 0.47
C ASP A 805 -6.60 17.10 -0.11
N GLN A 806 -7.50 16.43 0.58
CA GLN A 806 -8.92 16.36 0.26
C GLN A 806 -9.70 16.88 1.46
N ARG A 807 -10.12 18.14 1.38
CA ARG A 807 -10.77 18.87 2.48
C ARG A 807 -11.97 18.15 3.05
N HIS A 808 -12.83 17.63 2.19
CA HIS A 808 -14.05 16.92 2.53
C HIS A 808 -14.00 15.53 1.93
N THR A 809 -14.21 14.52 2.75
CA THR A 809 -14.27 13.12 2.31
C THR A 809 -15.45 12.45 3.00
N PHE A 810 -16.37 11.90 2.22
CA PHE A 810 -17.43 11.03 2.67
C PHE A 810 -17.27 9.66 2.05
N ILE A 811 -17.20 8.65 2.89
CA ILE A 811 -17.10 7.25 2.47
C ILE A 811 -18.24 6.44 3.07
N GLY A 812 -18.65 5.40 2.36
CA GLY A 812 -19.69 4.51 2.85
C GLY A 812 -19.60 3.12 2.28
N SER A 813 -19.90 2.13 3.10
CA SER A 813 -20.12 0.75 2.68
C SER A 813 -21.47 0.26 3.23
N ILE A 814 -22.27 -0.34 2.37
CA ILE A 814 -23.58 -0.89 2.73
C ILE A 814 -23.64 -2.31 2.19
N VAL A 815 -24.01 -3.26 3.04
CA VAL A 815 -24.33 -4.65 2.66
C VAL A 815 -25.76 -4.92 3.09
N ALA A 816 -26.60 -5.32 2.13
CA ALA A 816 -27.99 -5.68 2.37
C ALA A 816 -28.29 -7.07 1.79
N GLN A 817 -28.70 -7.98 2.65
CA GLN A 817 -29.13 -9.35 2.37
C GLN A 817 -30.50 -9.56 2.99
N PRO A 818 -31.55 -8.87 2.51
CA PRO A 818 -32.86 -8.87 3.14
C PRO A 818 -33.40 -10.31 3.20
N GLN A 819 -33.71 -10.74 4.40
CA GLN A 819 -34.43 -12.00 4.63
C GLN A 819 -35.90 -11.65 4.78
N LEU A 820 -36.67 -11.93 3.72
CA LEU A 820 -38.09 -11.67 3.66
C LEU A 820 -38.80 -13.02 3.80
N ASP A 821 -39.65 -13.13 4.79
CA ASP A 821 -40.46 -14.37 5.03
C ASP A 821 -41.64 -14.43 4.03
N LEU A 822 -41.29 -14.36 2.73
CA LEU A 822 -42.23 -14.42 1.62
C LEU A 822 -42.27 -15.82 1.01
N SER A 823 -43.45 -16.30 0.68
CA SER A 823 -43.68 -17.57 -0.03
C SER A 823 -44.20 -17.33 -1.44
N GLY A 824 -44.29 -18.40 -2.24
CA GLY A 824 -44.79 -18.36 -3.63
C GLY A 824 -43.86 -17.57 -4.56
N VAL A 825 -44.44 -16.96 -5.60
CA VAL A 825 -43.73 -16.21 -6.65
C VAL A 825 -42.99 -14.99 -6.05
N GLY A 826 -43.61 -14.28 -5.09
CA GLY A 826 -42.99 -13.16 -4.39
C GLY A 826 -41.74 -13.58 -3.64
N GLY A 827 -41.77 -14.69 -2.89
CA GLY A 827 -40.61 -15.27 -2.21
C GLY A 827 -39.55 -15.73 -3.20
N ALA A 828 -39.98 -16.37 -4.32
CA ALA A 828 -39.04 -16.81 -5.34
C ALA A 828 -38.29 -15.65 -6.01
N ILE A 829 -38.81 -14.45 -6.07
CA ILE A 829 -38.19 -13.26 -6.70
C ILE A 829 -37.40 -12.45 -5.66
N LEU A 830 -37.94 -12.23 -4.46
CA LEU A 830 -37.40 -11.26 -3.51
C LEU A 830 -36.48 -11.83 -2.45
N ASN A 831 -36.55 -13.15 -2.17
CA ASN A 831 -35.63 -13.79 -1.26
C ASN A 831 -34.27 -14.09 -1.90
N ASN A 832 -33.24 -14.24 -1.08
CA ASN A 832 -31.87 -14.59 -1.49
C ASN A 832 -31.17 -13.53 -2.39
N ASN A 833 -31.66 -12.29 -2.41
CA ASN A 833 -30.98 -11.19 -3.05
C ASN A 833 -29.97 -10.54 -2.08
N GLN A 834 -28.84 -10.07 -2.65
CA GLN A 834 -27.81 -9.39 -1.91
C GLN A 834 -27.37 -8.14 -2.67
N PHE A 835 -27.18 -7.06 -1.96
CA PHE A 835 -26.71 -5.78 -2.46
C PHE A 835 -25.46 -5.35 -1.69
N GLY A 836 -24.45 -4.89 -2.41
CA GLY A 836 -23.28 -4.22 -1.86
C GLY A 836 -23.14 -2.86 -2.51
N ILE A 837 -22.94 -1.81 -1.72
CA ILE A 837 -22.76 -0.45 -2.20
C ILE A 837 -21.50 0.13 -1.59
N ALA A 838 -20.62 0.70 -2.42
CA ALA A 838 -19.49 1.50 -1.99
C ALA A 838 -19.69 2.95 -2.44
N LEU A 839 -19.54 3.89 -1.51
CA LEU A 839 -19.70 5.33 -1.70
C LEU A 839 -18.36 6.03 -1.44
N GLN A 840 -17.93 6.89 -2.35
CA GLN A 840 -16.73 7.71 -2.20
C GLN A 840 -16.97 9.09 -2.78
N PHE A 841 -17.19 10.08 -1.92
CA PHE A 841 -17.36 11.48 -2.29
C PHE A 841 -16.23 12.28 -1.65
N ALA A 842 -15.48 13.04 -2.44
CA ALA A 842 -14.32 13.77 -1.95
C ALA A 842 -14.12 15.08 -2.70
N SER A 843 -13.57 16.08 -2.02
CA SER A 843 -13.04 17.28 -2.68
C SER A 843 -12.00 16.91 -3.72
N GLY A 844 -11.84 17.74 -4.73
CA GLY A 844 -10.78 17.60 -5.73
C GLY A 844 -9.40 17.67 -5.07
N ILE A 845 -8.45 16.95 -5.64
CA ILE A 845 -7.06 17.01 -5.22
C ILE A 845 -6.41 18.30 -5.71
N PRO A 846 -5.37 18.79 -5.01
CA PRO A 846 -4.59 19.96 -5.44
C PRO A 846 -3.87 19.77 -6.77
N VAL A 847 -3.69 20.89 -7.48
CA VAL A 847 -2.95 20.98 -8.72
C VAL A 847 -1.80 21.95 -8.55
N ASN A 848 -0.58 21.46 -8.82
CA ASN A 848 0.62 22.27 -8.84
C ASN A 848 0.86 22.84 -10.27
N VAL A 849 0.77 24.16 -10.41
CA VAL A 849 1.06 24.83 -11.68
C VAL A 849 2.58 24.98 -11.82
N ARG A 850 3.15 24.54 -12.95
CA ARG A 850 4.59 24.53 -13.17
C ARG A 850 4.97 25.37 -14.40
N ALA A 851 6.13 26.00 -14.32
CA ALA A 851 6.74 26.66 -15.46
C ALA A 851 7.31 25.63 -16.46
N ASN A 852 7.34 25.98 -17.73
CA ASN A 852 7.91 25.14 -18.79
C ASN A 852 9.45 25.25 -18.92
N ARG A 853 10.11 25.92 -17.98
CA ARG A 853 11.55 26.17 -17.97
C ARG A 853 12.10 26.28 -16.57
N ASP A 854 13.42 26.07 -16.44
CA ASP A 854 14.20 26.41 -15.27
C ASP A 854 14.32 27.93 -15.21
N LEU A 855 13.69 28.57 -14.22
CA LEU A 855 13.63 30.02 -14.05
C LEU A 855 14.80 30.55 -13.25
N ASN A 856 15.26 29.77 -12.30
CA ASN A 856 16.25 30.16 -11.31
C ASN A 856 17.64 29.55 -11.59
N ASN A 857 17.78 28.76 -12.67
CA ASN A 857 19.01 28.08 -13.09
C ASN A 857 19.58 27.12 -12.03
N ASP A 858 18.73 26.48 -11.25
CA ASP A 858 19.12 25.50 -10.25
C ASP A 858 19.39 24.10 -10.84
N GLY A 859 19.07 23.89 -12.11
CA GLY A 859 19.23 22.65 -12.84
C GLY A 859 18.01 21.73 -12.82
N ILE A 860 16.86 22.18 -12.28
CA ILE A 860 15.64 21.38 -12.15
C ILE A 860 14.46 22.03 -12.90
N VAL A 861 14.27 21.70 -14.15
CA VAL A 861 13.24 22.31 -15.03
C VAL A 861 11.81 22.15 -14.51
N ASN A 862 11.50 21.06 -13.80
CA ASN A 862 10.13 20.73 -13.43
C ASN A 862 9.74 21.18 -12.01
N SER A 863 10.59 21.89 -11.29
CA SER A 863 10.33 22.38 -9.93
C SER A 863 9.74 23.79 -9.91
N ASP A 864 10.07 24.61 -10.89
CA ASP A 864 9.70 26.01 -10.91
C ASP A 864 8.20 26.24 -11.12
N ARG A 865 7.70 27.27 -10.45
CA ARG A 865 6.34 27.77 -10.60
C ARG A 865 6.36 29.16 -11.25
N PRO A 866 5.28 29.55 -11.96
CA PRO A 866 5.11 30.91 -12.40
C PRO A 866 5.19 31.89 -11.21
N ASN A 867 5.65 33.11 -11.50
CA ASN A 867 5.80 34.15 -10.50
C ASN A 867 4.51 34.40 -9.74
N GLY A 868 4.57 34.42 -8.40
CA GLY A 868 3.44 34.65 -7.50
C GLY A 868 2.45 33.48 -7.38
N VAL A 869 2.74 32.30 -7.93
CA VAL A 869 1.89 31.11 -7.84
C VAL A 869 2.36 30.20 -6.71
N ALA A 870 1.53 29.99 -5.71
CA ALA A 870 1.82 29.09 -4.60
C ALA A 870 1.74 27.61 -5.04
N ARG A 871 2.49 26.74 -4.33
CA ARG A 871 2.45 25.29 -4.56
C ARG A 871 1.05 24.75 -4.27
N ASN A 872 0.54 23.88 -5.17
CA ASN A 872 -0.72 23.18 -5.01
C ASN A 872 -1.93 24.12 -4.75
N SER A 873 -1.94 25.31 -5.40
CA SER A 873 -2.91 26.36 -5.13
C SER A 873 -4.26 26.20 -5.83
N LEU A 874 -4.36 25.34 -6.82
CA LEU A 874 -5.61 25.03 -7.53
C LEU A 874 -6.10 23.63 -7.16
N ASN A 875 -7.40 23.37 -7.42
CA ASN A 875 -7.99 22.06 -7.18
C ASN A 875 -8.67 21.52 -8.43
N LEU A 876 -8.65 20.20 -8.60
CA LEU A 876 -9.54 19.50 -9.51
C LEU A 876 -10.98 19.50 -8.99
N PRO A 877 -11.97 19.20 -9.84
CA PRO A 877 -13.35 19.03 -9.41
C PRO A 877 -13.52 17.94 -8.36
N ALA A 878 -14.55 18.10 -7.54
CA ALA A 878 -14.92 17.08 -6.56
C ALA A 878 -15.26 15.75 -7.23
N ARG A 879 -14.91 14.66 -6.54
CA ARG A 879 -15.17 13.30 -6.99
C ARG A 879 -16.43 12.75 -6.33
N TYR A 880 -17.30 12.13 -7.14
CA TYR A 880 -18.51 11.44 -6.70
C TYR A 880 -18.56 10.05 -7.33
N ASN A 881 -18.21 9.03 -6.57
CA ASN A 881 -18.22 7.64 -7.03
C ASN A 881 -19.23 6.81 -6.24
N VAL A 882 -20.03 6.03 -6.98
CA VAL A 882 -20.94 5.03 -6.43
C VAL A 882 -20.72 3.75 -7.21
N ASP A 883 -20.30 2.70 -6.50
CA ASP A 883 -20.16 1.35 -7.03
C ASP A 883 -21.23 0.45 -6.44
N LEU A 884 -21.81 -0.42 -7.25
CA LEU A 884 -22.91 -1.30 -6.89
C LEU A 884 -22.55 -2.75 -7.23
N ARG A 885 -22.83 -3.65 -6.31
CA ARG A 885 -22.88 -5.09 -6.56
C ARG A 885 -24.29 -5.59 -6.22
N TYR A 886 -24.86 -6.33 -7.15
CA TYR A 886 -26.04 -7.14 -6.94
C TYR A 886 -25.66 -8.60 -7.10
N SER A 887 -26.16 -9.46 -6.23
CA SER A 887 -26.06 -10.88 -6.46
C SER A 887 -27.31 -11.61 -5.98
N ARG A 888 -27.52 -12.78 -6.57
CA ARG A 888 -28.63 -13.64 -6.21
C ARG A 888 -28.15 -15.04 -5.97
N LEU A 889 -28.54 -15.59 -4.81
CA LEU A 889 -28.20 -16.93 -4.37
C LEU A 889 -29.30 -17.93 -4.78
N PHE A 890 -28.89 -19.06 -5.31
CA PHE A 890 -29.72 -20.18 -5.69
C PHE A 890 -29.26 -21.43 -4.89
N PRO A 891 -30.00 -21.84 -3.86
CA PRO A 891 -29.68 -23.10 -3.19
C PRO A 891 -29.92 -24.27 -4.16
N ILE A 892 -28.86 -25.04 -4.49
CA ILE A 892 -28.95 -26.21 -5.40
C ILE A 892 -29.12 -27.49 -4.58
N ALA A 893 -28.40 -27.60 -3.47
CA ALA A 893 -28.44 -28.74 -2.56
C ALA A 893 -28.19 -28.25 -1.13
N ARG A 894 -28.24 -29.17 -0.13
CA ARG A 894 -28.01 -28.79 1.28
C ARG A 894 -26.72 -28.01 1.51
N THR A 895 -25.65 -28.33 0.77
CA THR A 895 -24.31 -27.75 0.92
C THR A 895 -23.92 -26.87 -0.26
N PHE A 896 -24.54 -27.02 -1.42
CA PHE A 896 -24.18 -26.29 -2.63
C PHE A 896 -25.13 -25.12 -2.89
N LYS A 897 -24.52 -23.94 -3.09
CA LYS A 897 -25.22 -22.70 -3.49
C LYS A 897 -24.57 -22.13 -4.73
N ALA A 898 -25.38 -21.81 -5.75
CA ALA A 898 -24.94 -21.01 -6.87
C ALA A 898 -25.29 -19.55 -6.63
N GLU A 899 -24.47 -18.65 -7.13
CA GLU A 899 -24.66 -17.19 -7.08
C GLU A 899 -24.40 -16.60 -8.45
N VAL A 900 -25.32 -15.77 -8.91
CA VAL A 900 -25.13 -14.91 -10.09
C VAL A 900 -24.83 -13.50 -9.57
N ILE A 901 -23.77 -12.88 -10.10
CA ILE A 901 -23.21 -11.61 -9.62
C ILE A 901 -23.26 -10.60 -10.77
N ALA A 902 -23.69 -9.39 -10.48
CA ALA A 902 -23.62 -8.23 -11.37
C ALA A 902 -22.97 -7.06 -10.61
N GLU A 903 -21.87 -6.55 -11.13
CA GLU A 903 -21.14 -5.44 -10.52
C GLU A 903 -21.10 -4.25 -11.48
N LEU A 904 -21.40 -3.05 -10.98
CA LEU A 904 -21.29 -1.79 -11.70
C LEU A 904 -20.33 -0.86 -10.97
N LYS A 905 -19.29 -0.44 -11.65
CA LYS A 905 -18.39 0.63 -11.23
C LYS A 905 -18.88 1.94 -11.82
N ASN A 906 -18.76 3.02 -11.04
CA ASN A 906 -19.19 4.35 -11.46
C ASN A 906 -20.60 4.35 -12.09
N VAL A 907 -21.59 3.96 -11.28
CA VAL A 907 -22.99 3.71 -11.71
C VAL A 907 -23.56 4.86 -12.52
N PHE A 908 -23.30 6.10 -12.09
CA PHE A 908 -23.80 7.32 -12.71
C PHE A 908 -22.96 7.79 -13.91
N ASN A 909 -21.84 7.12 -14.21
CA ASN A 909 -20.88 7.49 -15.26
C ASN A 909 -20.42 8.95 -15.14
N THR A 910 -20.13 9.38 -13.91
CA THR A 910 -19.61 10.72 -13.62
C THR A 910 -18.17 10.84 -14.12
N VAL A 911 -17.82 11.97 -14.71
CA VAL A 911 -16.43 12.28 -15.08
C VAL A 911 -15.66 12.58 -13.81
N GLN A 912 -14.54 11.89 -13.61
CA GLN A 912 -13.73 12.02 -12.41
C GLN A 912 -12.25 12.23 -12.82
N TRP A 913 -11.72 13.38 -12.49
CA TRP A 913 -10.36 13.80 -12.82
C TRP A 913 -9.37 13.22 -11.80
N ASN A 914 -8.20 12.75 -12.28
CA ASN A 914 -7.09 12.35 -11.40
C ASN A 914 -5.75 12.99 -11.78
N GLY A 915 -5.68 13.78 -12.85
CA GLY A 915 -4.50 14.51 -13.24
C GLY A 915 -4.70 15.38 -14.47
N VAL A 916 -3.90 16.46 -14.52
CA VAL A 916 -3.87 17.43 -15.62
C VAL A 916 -2.44 17.80 -15.95
N ASN A 917 -2.19 18.30 -17.17
CA ASN A 917 -0.92 18.91 -17.55
C ASN A 917 -0.97 20.40 -17.20
N SER A 918 -0.49 20.75 -16.04
CA SER A 918 -0.48 22.12 -15.50
C SER A 918 0.81 22.90 -15.82
N VAL A 919 1.57 22.49 -16.82
CA VAL A 919 2.76 23.20 -17.27
C VAL A 919 2.34 24.39 -18.13
N VAL A 920 2.76 25.59 -17.75
CA VAL A 920 2.45 26.84 -18.45
C VAL A 920 3.73 27.47 -19.03
N THR A 921 3.58 28.15 -20.16
CA THR A 921 4.67 28.91 -20.78
C THR A 921 4.86 30.23 -20.03
N VAL A 922 6.10 30.52 -19.65
CA VAL A 922 6.49 31.73 -18.94
C VAL A 922 7.65 32.44 -19.63
N ASP A 923 7.79 33.75 -19.36
CA ASP A 923 8.98 34.53 -19.77
C ASP A 923 10.19 34.24 -18.86
N ALA A 924 11.29 34.96 -19.04
CA ALA A 924 12.49 34.75 -18.24
C ALA A 924 12.37 35.23 -16.79
N LEU A 925 11.37 36.03 -16.46
CA LEU A 925 11.06 36.50 -15.11
C LEU A 925 9.97 35.61 -14.42
N GLY A 926 9.48 34.56 -15.10
CA GLY A 926 8.44 33.69 -14.59
C GLY A 926 7.00 34.19 -14.78
N ASN A 927 6.81 35.27 -15.55
CA ASN A 927 5.46 35.77 -15.83
C ASN A 927 4.78 34.88 -16.87
N PRO A 928 3.53 34.42 -16.65
CA PRO A 928 2.82 33.57 -17.59
C PRO A 928 2.55 34.29 -18.92
N ALA A 929 2.75 33.60 -20.05
CA ALA A 929 2.44 34.10 -21.40
C ALA A 929 0.92 34.27 -21.63
N ALA A 930 0.08 33.58 -20.84
CA ALA A 930 -1.38 33.67 -20.82
C ALA A 930 -1.87 33.59 -19.37
N PRO A 931 -3.07 34.11 -19.03
CA PRO A 931 -3.62 34.00 -17.71
C PRO A 931 -3.69 32.53 -17.25
N ILE A 932 -3.26 32.29 -16.01
CA ILE A 932 -3.37 30.96 -15.40
C ILE A 932 -4.84 30.66 -15.15
N PRO A 933 -5.35 29.48 -15.52
CA PRO A 933 -6.70 29.06 -15.22
C PRO A 933 -7.00 29.18 -13.71
N SER A 934 -8.21 29.56 -13.36
CA SER A 934 -8.64 29.69 -11.97
C SER A 934 -8.96 28.34 -11.31
N GLU A 935 -9.17 27.29 -12.09
CA GLU A 935 -9.50 25.94 -11.66
C GLU A 935 -8.61 24.90 -12.36
N GLY A 936 -8.32 23.81 -11.68
CA GLY A 936 -7.39 22.79 -12.15
C GLY A 936 -7.86 22.01 -13.39
N ASP A 937 -9.18 21.84 -13.56
CA ASP A 937 -9.76 21.11 -14.70
C ASP A 937 -9.76 21.92 -16.03
N MET A 938 -9.41 23.19 -15.99
CA MET A 938 -9.19 23.99 -17.21
C MET A 938 -7.89 23.66 -17.91
N PHE A 939 -7.00 22.88 -17.26
CA PHE A 939 -5.81 22.34 -17.90
C PHE A 939 -6.12 21.07 -18.70
N PRO A 940 -5.33 20.72 -19.72
CA PRO A 940 -5.51 19.48 -20.46
C PRO A 940 -5.42 18.26 -19.55
N ALA A 941 -6.44 17.39 -19.59
CA ALA A 941 -6.46 16.17 -18.82
C ALA A 941 -5.32 15.23 -19.21
N THR A 942 -4.61 14.69 -18.22
CA THR A 942 -3.63 13.60 -18.38
C THR A 942 -4.19 12.26 -17.94
N GLY A 943 -5.27 12.27 -17.15
CA GLY A 943 -5.92 11.05 -16.71
C GLY A 943 -7.22 11.31 -15.97
N GLY A 944 -7.96 10.24 -15.78
CA GLY A 944 -9.19 10.20 -15.01
C GLY A 944 -9.41 8.83 -14.41
N TYR A 945 -10.29 8.76 -13.42
CA TYR A 945 -10.79 7.49 -12.93
C TYR A 945 -11.61 6.80 -14.03
N GLU A 946 -11.81 5.51 -13.88
CA GLU A 946 -12.48 4.71 -14.87
C GLU A 946 -13.94 5.16 -15.08
N GLN A 947 -14.35 5.14 -16.34
CA GLN A 947 -15.74 5.28 -16.75
C GLN A 947 -16.60 4.13 -16.19
N ARG A 948 -17.94 4.23 -16.36
CA ARG A 948 -18.84 3.15 -15.97
C ARG A 948 -18.44 1.83 -16.63
N GLN A 949 -18.33 0.79 -15.79
CA GLN A 949 -18.03 -0.59 -16.20
C GLN A 949 -19.04 -1.53 -15.56
N PHE A 950 -19.42 -2.55 -16.31
CA PHE A 950 -20.29 -3.63 -15.85
C PHE A 950 -19.55 -4.97 -15.96
N GLN A 951 -19.60 -5.75 -14.89
CA GLN A 951 -19.01 -7.08 -14.81
C GLN A 951 -20.09 -8.10 -14.41
N LEU A 952 -20.08 -9.25 -15.06
CA LEU A 952 -20.90 -10.39 -14.67
C LEU A 952 -20.03 -11.46 -14.00
N GLY A 953 -20.59 -12.13 -13.02
CA GLY A 953 -19.94 -13.22 -12.32
C GLY A 953 -20.89 -14.37 -12.02
N PHE A 954 -20.29 -15.55 -11.88
CA PHE A 954 -20.95 -16.74 -11.42
C PHE A 954 -20.07 -17.42 -10.36
N ARG A 955 -20.66 -17.83 -9.25
CA ARG A 955 -19.96 -18.48 -8.14
C ARG A 955 -20.75 -19.67 -7.62
N VAL A 956 -20.07 -20.75 -7.34
CA VAL A 956 -20.61 -21.90 -6.63
C VAL A 956 -19.85 -22.07 -5.33
N THR A 957 -20.54 -22.21 -4.21
CA THR A 957 -19.98 -22.46 -2.89
C THR A 957 -20.49 -23.78 -2.33
N PHE A 958 -19.65 -24.48 -1.55
CA PHE A 958 -19.98 -25.76 -0.93
C PHE A 958 -19.44 -25.88 0.50
#